data_3f107964e951013084f3a82df143d08d
#
_entry.id   3f107964e951013084f3a82df143d08d
#
_cell.length_a   1.000
_cell.length_b   1.000
_cell.length_c   1.000
_cell.angle_alpha   90.00
_cell.angle_beta   90.00
_cell.angle_gamma   90.00
#
_symmetry.space_group_name_H-M   'P 1'
#
loop_
_entity.id
_entity.type
_entity.pdbx_description
1 polymer ?
#
loop_
_entity_poly.entity_id
_entity_poly.type
_entity_poly.pdbx_seq_one_letter_code
_entity_poly.pdbx_strand_id
1 'polypeptide(L)'
;MKQYDAKHIRNIAMAGHSGAGKTSVAEAMLYLSKASDRLGKIADGNTQLDFDPEEIKRKVSVVTAVAPVEWKNNKINIIDTPGLFDFEGGVFEGFRAAETAVIVVSAKDGINVGTEKAVKAADKEGLTKIFFVNGVCDEDARFYRVLEDLKATFGPSVCPVIVPHIENGEANTYINLFEYKAYKYDKKGNASATEILPEMGDRFEGLRESIKEAVAETSEELMEKFFEGEEFTPEEIILGVSQGVKDGTLCPVFCGDAGTTFAIDQFMNSLCWLAPSAADKGAEVAVDVDGNQVDIAVNDQAATAAIIFKTVADPFVGKLSYFKVVSGKVSTETPLVNMRTCNQERISKVLTVRGKKQEDASAVTAGDIGAIPKLTSANTGDTLCSPTRRVVLSGIDYPAPSFSMAMYPKKKGEEDKVAQGLSRLVEEDPTIKYLNDPETHELVVSGMGEQHLDVVVSKLKAKFNVEVELKQPKVAYRETIRGRSDVEGKHKKQSGGSGQYGDVWIKFEPCDSDDLEFEIAVVGGSVPKQFFPAVEKGLRDSIKRGPLAGYPVVGVKATLYDGKYHPVDSNEMAFKTAAQLAFKAGIPQAKPALLEPVGTLKATVPDANMGDVMGEVNKRRGRVLGMNAAEGGMQIVEAEVPMAEMADFSIFMRQCTQGRGFFSFEFERYEDAPAQVAQKVIEAAKAEED
;
A
#
# COMPACT_ATOMS: atom_id res chain seq x y z
N MET A 1 -21.32 -15.76 19.73
CA MET A 1 -20.13 -15.39 20.55
C MET A 1 -20.59 -14.53 21.70
N LYS A 2 -19.97 -14.62 22.90
CA LYS A 2 -20.27 -13.76 24.05
C LYS A 2 -19.83 -12.32 23.81
N GLN A 3 -20.43 -11.36 24.50
CA GLN A 3 -19.88 -10.03 24.61
C GLN A 3 -18.78 -10.00 25.68
N TYR A 4 -17.70 -9.31 25.41
CA TYR A 4 -16.56 -9.13 26.28
C TYR A 4 -16.35 -7.65 26.56
N ASP A 5 -15.89 -7.31 27.75
CA ASP A 5 -15.40 -5.97 28.06
C ASP A 5 -13.98 -5.77 27.51
N ALA A 6 -13.53 -4.53 27.40
CA ALA A 6 -12.23 -4.20 26.81
C ALA A 6 -11.02 -4.85 27.51
N LYS A 7 -11.13 -5.22 28.80
CA LYS A 7 -10.07 -5.89 29.54
C LYS A 7 -9.86 -7.34 29.11
N HIS A 8 -10.91 -7.96 28.55
CA HIS A 8 -10.89 -9.34 28.07
C HIS A 8 -10.79 -9.45 26.54
N ILE A 9 -10.51 -8.34 25.84
CA ILE A 9 -10.32 -8.32 24.38
C ILE A 9 -8.85 -8.16 24.09
N ARG A 10 -8.33 -8.99 23.15
CA ARG A 10 -6.99 -8.93 22.60
C ARG A 10 -7.10 -8.81 21.08
N ASN A 11 -6.65 -7.70 20.51
CA ASN A 11 -6.59 -7.52 19.07
C ASN A 11 -5.15 -7.73 18.63
N ILE A 12 -4.91 -8.82 17.92
CA ILE A 12 -3.57 -9.20 17.44
C ILE A 12 -3.53 -9.20 15.92
N ALA A 13 -2.52 -8.57 15.33
CA ALA A 13 -2.26 -8.63 13.91
C ALA A 13 -1.08 -9.56 13.63
N MET A 14 -1.33 -10.59 12.81
CA MET A 14 -0.30 -11.52 12.36
C MET A 14 0.48 -10.87 11.23
N ALA A 15 1.76 -10.59 11.43
CA ALA A 15 2.62 -9.94 10.44
C ALA A 15 3.92 -10.73 10.20
N GLY A 16 4.69 -10.37 9.19
CA GLY A 16 5.96 -11.02 8.84
C GLY A 16 6.04 -11.42 7.37
N HIS A 17 7.15 -12.06 7.00
CA HIS A 17 7.44 -12.39 5.60
C HIS A 17 6.42 -13.37 4.99
N SER A 18 6.29 -13.34 3.66
CA SER A 18 5.51 -14.36 2.94
C SER A 18 6.13 -15.75 3.16
N GLY A 19 5.28 -16.75 3.41
CA GLY A 19 5.75 -18.12 3.69
C GLY A 19 6.16 -18.39 5.14
N ALA A 20 6.21 -17.40 6.05
CA ALA A 20 6.53 -17.63 7.46
C ALA A 20 5.44 -18.41 8.23
N GLY A 21 4.24 -18.57 7.66
CA GLY A 21 3.16 -19.37 8.24
C GLY A 21 2.15 -18.59 9.08
N LYS A 22 1.98 -17.28 8.87
CA LYS A 22 1.00 -16.43 9.56
C LYS A 22 -0.41 -17.02 9.57
N THR A 23 -0.95 -17.22 8.38
CA THR A 23 -2.28 -17.84 8.20
C THR A 23 -2.35 -19.24 8.81
N SER A 24 -1.29 -20.04 8.70
CA SER A 24 -1.24 -21.38 9.31
C SER A 24 -1.31 -21.32 10.83
N VAL A 25 -0.60 -20.39 11.48
CA VAL A 25 -0.68 -20.16 12.94
C VAL A 25 -2.09 -19.73 13.33
N ALA A 26 -2.68 -18.78 12.59
CA ALA A 26 -4.04 -18.34 12.82
C ALA A 26 -5.07 -19.48 12.66
N GLU A 27 -4.94 -20.32 11.64
CA GLU A 27 -5.78 -21.53 11.45
C GLU A 27 -5.60 -22.56 12.58
N ALA A 28 -4.38 -22.74 13.09
CA ALA A 28 -4.13 -23.60 14.25
C ALA A 28 -4.80 -23.05 15.52
N MET A 29 -4.79 -21.73 15.72
CA MET A 29 -5.52 -21.08 16.83
C MET A 29 -7.05 -21.27 16.70
N LEU A 30 -7.59 -21.15 15.47
CA LEU A 30 -9.01 -21.41 15.17
C LEU A 30 -9.39 -22.86 15.47
N TYR A 31 -8.53 -23.80 15.10
CA TYR A 31 -8.75 -25.23 15.34
C TYR A 31 -8.74 -25.58 16.84
N LEU A 32 -7.73 -25.14 17.58
CA LEU A 32 -7.60 -25.43 19.01
C LEU A 32 -8.69 -24.76 19.85
N SER A 33 -9.14 -23.58 19.48
CA SER A 33 -10.27 -22.90 20.13
C SER A 33 -11.64 -23.49 19.76
N LYS A 34 -11.68 -24.52 18.90
CA LYS A 34 -12.90 -25.10 18.33
C LYS A 34 -13.77 -24.11 17.54
N ALA A 35 -13.17 -23.03 17.09
CA ALA A 35 -13.79 -22.09 16.16
C ALA A 35 -13.82 -22.68 14.75
N SER A 36 -12.98 -23.67 14.46
CA SER A 36 -12.97 -24.51 13.27
C SER A 36 -12.99 -25.98 13.65
N ASP A 37 -13.75 -26.80 12.90
CA ASP A 37 -13.81 -28.25 13.09
C ASP A 37 -12.61 -28.97 12.48
N ARG A 38 -11.80 -28.27 11.69
CA ARG A 38 -10.61 -28.81 11.01
C ARG A 38 -9.47 -27.79 11.03
N LEU A 39 -8.24 -28.31 11.00
CA LEU A 39 -7.05 -27.51 10.77
C LEU A 39 -6.98 -27.14 9.28
N GLY A 40 -7.16 -25.87 8.96
CA GLY A 40 -7.06 -25.36 7.58
C GLY A 40 -5.63 -25.42 7.06
N LYS A 41 -5.46 -25.76 5.78
CA LYS A 41 -4.17 -25.82 5.10
C LYS A 41 -4.19 -25.01 3.82
N ILE A 42 -3.22 -24.11 3.66
CA ILE A 42 -3.09 -23.25 2.48
C ILE A 42 -2.91 -24.11 1.21
N ALA A 43 -2.10 -25.19 1.30
CA ALA A 43 -1.86 -26.09 0.17
C ALA A 43 -3.13 -26.73 -0.37
N ASP A 44 -4.10 -27.03 0.51
CA ASP A 44 -5.39 -27.65 0.17
C ASP A 44 -6.46 -26.59 -0.22
N GLY A 45 -6.17 -25.28 -0.07
CA GLY A 45 -7.12 -24.20 -0.33
C GLY A 45 -8.36 -24.24 0.56
N ASN A 46 -8.24 -24.74 1.80
CA ASN A 46 -9.37 -25.00 2.69
C ASN A 46 -9.29 -24.22 4.01
N THR A 47 -8.45 -23.20 4.10
CA THR A 47 -8.37 -22.27 5.22
C THR A 47 -9.65 -21.44 5.35
N GLN A 48 -9.93 -20.96 6.56
CA GLN A 48 -11.04 -20.03 6.78
C GLN A 48 -10.66 -18.58 6.47
N LEU A 49 -9.36 -18.26 6.56
CA LEU A 49 -8.85 -16.90 6.42
C LEU A 49 -8.54 -16.53 4.96
N ASP A 50 -7.85 -17.40 4.22
CA ASP A 50 -7.63 -17.24 2.77
C ASP A 50 -8.85 -17.78 2.00
N PHE A 51 -9.90 -16.98 1.91
CA PHE A 51 -11.17 -17.40 1.28
C PHE A 51 -11.46 -16.68 -0.05
N ASP A 52 -10.69 -15.66 -0.41
CA ASP A 52 -10.78 -15.01 -1.71
C ASP A 52 -10.31 -16.00 -2.81
N PRO A 53 -11.00 -16.13 -3.94
CA PRO A 53 -10.58 -17.00 -5.03
C PRO A 53 -9.14 -16.78 -5.50
N GLU A 54 -8.62 -15.54 -5.44
CA GLU A 54 -7.23 -15.24 -5.79
C GLU A 54 -6.24 -15.75 -4.75
N GLU A 55 -6.59 -15.74 -3.46
CA GLU A 55 -5.79 -16.34 -2.38
C GLU A 55 -5.68 -17.86 -2.53
N ILE A 56 -6.82 -18.52 -2.76
CA ILE A 56 -6.88 -19.97 -2.96
C ILE A 56 -6.05 -20.39 -4.19
N LYS A 57 -6.18 -19.64 -5.30
CA LYS A 57 -5.47 -19.91 -6.55
C LYS A 57 -3.96 -19.68 -6.40
N ARG A 58 -3.55 -18.60 -5.74
CA ARG A 58 -2.15 -18.21 -5.58
C ARG A 58 -1.49 -18.87 -4.38
N LYS A 59 -2.26 -19.41 -3.46
CA LYS A 59 -1.82 -20.00 -2.17
C LYS A 59 -1.06 -19.00 -1.31
N VAL A 60 -1.48 -17.75 -1.35
CA VAL A 60 -0.95 -16.64 -0.55
C VAL A 60 -2.09 -15.67 -0.20
N SER A 61 -2.03 -15.07 0.98
CA SER A 61 -2.96 -14.04 1.41
C SER A 61 -2.75 -12.77 0.59
N VAL A 62 -3.83 -12.21 0.04
CA VAL A 62 -3.84 -10.95 -0.73
C VAL A 62 -4.64 -9.85 -0.04
N VAL A 63 -5.50 -10.21 0.92
CA VAL A 63 -6.32 -9.29 1.70
C VAL A 63 -6.20 -9.61 3.19
N THR A 64 -6.41 -8.60 4.03
CA THR A 64 -6.47 -8.79 5.49
C THR A 64 -7.74 -9.55 5.87
N ALA A 65 -7.64 -10.56 6.70
CA ALA A 65 -8.76 -11.35 7.20
C ALA A 65 -8.89 -11.21 8.72
N VAL A 66 -10.11 -11.31 9.24
CA VAL A 66 -10.40 -11.21 10.68
C VAL A 66 -11.06 -12.49 11.15
N ALA A 67 -10.59 -13.04 12.27
CA ALA A 67 -11.20 -14.20 12.91
C ALA A 67 -11.14 -14.09 14.44
N PRO A 68 -12.27 -13.85 15.11
CA PRO A 68 -12.33 -13.89 16.56
C PRO A 68 -12.39 -15.32 17.10
N VAL A 69 -11.67 -15.56 18.18
CA VAL A 69 -11.73 -16.81 18.96
C VAL A 69 -11.98 -16.53 20.44
N GLU A 70 -12.63 -17.47 21.13
CA GLU A 70 -12.82 -17.43 22.58
C GLU A 70 -11.82 -18.39 23.23
N TRP A 71 -11.00 -17.87 24.15
CA TRP A 71 -9.98 -18.64 24.86
C TRP A 71 -9.82 -18.18 26.29
N LYS A 72 -9.94 -19.10 27.25
CA LYS A 72 -9.78 -18.82 28.71
C LYS A 72 -10.47 -17.51 29.17
N ASN A 73 -11.75 -17.35 28.81
CA ASN A 73 -12.57 -16.18 29.15
C ASN A 73 -12.06 -14.86 28.51
N ASN A 74 -11.24 -14.92 27.48
CA ASN A 74 -10.86 -13.78 26.65
C ASN A 74 -11.39 -13.99 25.22
N LYS A 75 -11.58 -12.89 24.51
CA LYS A 75 -11.80 -12.81 23.09
C LYS A 75 -10.51 -12.37 22.42
N ILE A 76 -9.95 -13.20 21.55
CA ILE A 76 -8.78 -12.86 20.75
C ILE A 76 -9.27 -12.59 19.32
N ASN A 77 -9.20 -11.37 18.87
CA ASN A 77 -9.44 -11.01 17.48
C ASN A 77 -8.13 -11.19 16.71
N ILE A 78 -8.04 -12.24 15.92
CA ILE A 78 -6.91 -12.53 15.06
C ILE A 78 -7.12 -11.77 13.77
N ILE A 79 -6.19 -10.90 13.41
CA ILE A 79 -6.16 -10.15 12.17
C ILE A 79 -5.00 -10.70 11.34
N ASP A 80 -5.29 -11.54 10.37
CA ASP A 80 -4.28 -12.12 9.49
C ASP A 80 -3.97 -11.17 8.35
N THR A 81 -2.71 -10.79 8.17
CA THR A 81 -2.29 -9.82 7.16
C THR A 81 -1.44 -10.45 6.07
N PRO A 82 -1.49 -9.93 4.85
CA PRO A 82 -0.66 -10.39 3.74
C PRO A 82 0.84 -10.26 4.06
N GLY A 83 1.65 -11.19 3.51
CA GLY A 83 3.10 -11.17 3.69
C GLY A 83 3.89 -10.75 2.45
N LEU A 84 3.24 -10.65 1.29
CA LEU A 84 3.85 -10.13 0.07
C LEU A 84 3.82 -8.61 0.07
N PHE A 85 4.91 -7.98 -0.36
CA PHE A 85 5.03 -6.51 -0.41
C PHE A 85 4.01 -5.85 -1.34
N ASP A 86 3.54 -6.58 -2.34
CA ASP A 86 2.49 -6.14 -3.26
C ASP A 86 1.15 -5.88 -2.56
N PHE A 87 0.93 -6.46 -1.38
CA PHE A 87 -0.29 -6.32 -0.57
C PHE A 87 -0.02 -5.69 0.80
N GLU A 88 1.07 -4.94 0.91
CA GLU A 88 1.51 -4.30 2.17
C GLU A 88 0.43 -3.39 2.79
N GLY A 89 -0.47 -2.82 1.98
CA GLY A 89 -1.62 -2.04 2.47
C GLY A 89 -2.45 -2.77 3.52
N GLY A 90 -2.63 -4.09 3.37
CA GLY A 90 -3.33 -4.93 4.33
C GLY A 90 -2.65 -5.04 5.70
N VAL A 91 -1.33 -4.86 5.78
CA VAL A 91 -0.61 -4.82 7.06
C VAL A 91 -1.01 -3.59 7.85
N PHE A 92 -1.08 -2.42 7.20
CA PHE A 92 -1.48 -1.16 7.85
C PHE A 92 -2.96 -1.19 8.29
N GLU A 93 -3.84 -1.83 7.50
CA GLU A 93 -5.22 -2.10 7.92
C GLU A 93 -5.27 -2.91 9.23
N GLY A 94 -4.51 -4.02 9.27
CA GLY A 94 -4.44 -4.88 10.44
C GLY A 94 -3.86 -4.18 11.66
N PHE A 95 -2.80 -3.41 11.48
CA PHE A 95 -2.13 -2.69 12.56
C PHE A 95 -3.01 -1.57 13.12
N ARG A 96 -3.79 -0.90 12.28
CA ARG A 96 -4.74 0.13 12.75
C ARG A 96 -5.79 -0.44 13.70
N ALA A 97 -6.11 -1.71 13.58
CA ALA A 97 -7.12 -2.38 14.41
C ALA A 97 -6.55 -3.14 15.62
N ALA A 98 -5.23 -3.38 15.65
CA ALA A 98 -4.57 -4.17 16.69
C ALA A 98 -3.98 -3.32 17.83
N GLU A 99 -3.71 -3.95 18.97
CA GLU A 99 -2.82 -3.49 20.03
C GLU A 99 -1.47 -4.21 19.96
N THR A 100 -1.44 -5.41 19.37
CA THR A 100 -0.25 -6.27 19.35
C THR A 100 0.03 -6.75 17.92
N ALA A 101 1.27 -6.59 17.48
CA ALA A 101 1.81 -7.21 16.28
C ALA A 101 2.47 -8.55 16.66
N VAL A 102 1.91 -9.66 16.19
CA VAL A 102 2.52 -10.99 16.27
C VAL A 102 3.34 -11.21 15.01
N ILE A 103 4.66 -11.10 15.14
CA ILE A 103 5.60 -11.20 14.03
C ILE A 103 6.03 -12.66 13.88
N VAL A 104 5.49 -13.31 12.87
CA VAL A 104 5.76 -14.73 12.60
C VAL A 104 7.05 -14.86 11.80
N VAL A 105 7.96 -15.68 12.30
CA VAL A 105 9.28 -15.95 11.72
C VAL A 105 9.41 -17.43 11.44
N SER A 106 9.93 -17.84 10.29
CA SER A 106 10.18 -19.24 9.96
C SER A 106 11.37 -19.77 10.75
N ALA A 107 11.22 -20.92 11.43
CA ALA A 107 12.31 -21.58 12.13
C ALA A 107 13.43 -22.07 11.19
N LYS A 108 13.09 -22.25 9.90
CA LYS A 108 14.01 -22.67 8.84
C LYS A 108 14.73 -21.49 8.21
N ASP A 109 13.96 -20.46 7.77
CA ASP A 109 14.47 -19.37 6.96
C ASP A 109 15.00 -18.20 7.80
N GLY A 110 14.58 -18.07 9.07
CA GLY A 110 14.99 -17.01 9.97
C GLY A 110 14.43 -15.64 9.62
N ILE A 111 15.19 -14.59 9.91
CA ILE A 111 14.82 -13.21 9.65
C ILE A 111 14.90 -12.92 8.16
N ASN A 112 13.83 -12.37 7.63
CA ASN A 112 13.70 -11.93 6.25
C ASN A 112 13.30 -10.43 6.21
N VAL A 113 13.40 -9.82 5.04
CA VAL A 113 13.01 -8.40 4.85
C VAL A 113 11.58 -8.13 5.31
N GLY A 114 10.65 -9.06 5.10
CA GLY A 114 9.27 -8.92 5.58
C GLY A 114 9.18 -8.92 7.12
N THR A 115 10.10 -9.60 7.82
CA THR A 115 10.22 -9.53 9.28
C THR A 115 10.68 -8.13 9.72
N GLU A 116 11.76 -7.61 9.10
CA GLU A 116 12.29 -6.27 9.38
C GLU A 116 11.24 -5.17 9.12
N LYS A 117 10.54 -5.24 7.99
CA LYS A 117 9.46 -4.31 7.63
C LYS A 117 8.30 -4.38 8.61
N ALA A 118 7.90 -5.57 9.04
CA ALA A 118 6.81 -5.76 10.00
C ALA A 118 7.18 -5.15 11.38
N VAL A 119 8.41 -5.33 11.85
CA VAL A 119 8.90 -4.70 13.08
C VAL A 119 8.88 -3.18 12.94
N LYS A 120 9.46 -2.64 11.87
CA LYS A 120 9.51 -1.19 11.64
C LYS A 120 8.10 -0.57 11.52
N ALA A 121 7.17 -1.24 10.85
CA ALA A 121 5.79 -0.79 10.76
C ALA A 121 5.06 -0.85 12.11
N ALA A 122 5.30 -1.90 12.92
CA ALA A 122 4.75 -2.01 14.27
C ALA A 122 5.29 -0.91 15.20
N ASP A 123 6.58 -0.56 15.09
CA ASP A 123 7.19 0.55 15.84
C ASP A 123 6.56 1.90 15.45
N LYS A 124 6.35 2.14 14.15
CA LYS A 124 5.70 3.36 13.64
C LYS A 124 4.28 3.53 14.19
N GLU A 125 3.54 2.44 14.28
CA GLU A 125 2.15 2.42 14.78
C GLU A 125 2.06 2.30 16.32
N GLY A 126 3.21 2.21 17.01
CA GLY A 126 3.27 2.09 18.49
C GLY A 126 2.65 0.79 19.01
N LEU A 127 2.76 -0.30 18.26
CA LEU A 127 2.22 -1.60 18.65
C LEU A 127 3.21 -2.38 19.52
N THR A 128 2.67 -3.09 20.48
CA THR A 128 3.40 -4.14 21.20
C THR A 128 3.82 -5.23 20.21
N LYS A 129 5.06 -5.70 20.32
CA LYS A 129 5.62 -6.74 19.43
C LYS A 129 5.79 -8.05 20.16
N ILE A 130 5.37 -9.15 19.53
CA ILE A 130 5.58 -10.52 19.98
C ILE A 130 6.14 -11.31 18.79
N PHE A 131 7.28 -11.98 18.97
CA PHE A 131 7.81 -12.89 17.95
C PHE A 131 7.25 -14.30 18.14
N PHE A 132 6.82 -14.91 17.06
CA PHE A 132 6.42 -16.31 17.01
C PHE A 132 7.27 -17.06 15.98
N VAL A 133 8.18 -17.93 16.43
CA VAL A 133 9.02 -18.76 15.57
C VAL A 133 8.26 -20.03 15.23
N ASN A 134 7.78 -20.10 14.00
CA ASN A 134 6.92 -21.17 13.48
C ASN A 134 7.71 -22.26 12.73
N GLY A 135 7.23 -23.50 12.76
CA GLY A 135 7.82 -24.62 12.03
C GLY A 135 8.99 -25.26 12.79
N VAL A 136 8.96 -25.25 14.13
CA VAL A 136 10.04 -25.84 14.94
C VAL A 136 10.10 -27.35 14.89
N CYS A 137 9.06 -28.01 14.37
CA CYS A 137 9.03 -29.46 14.15
C CYS A 137 9.56 -29.88 12.77
N ASP A 138 9.92 -28.93 11.91
CA ASP A 138 10.50 -29.24 10.61
C ASP A 138 11.94 -29.75 10.75
N GLU A 139 12.37 -30.66 9.87
CA GLU A 139 13.72 -31.26 9.89
C GLU A 139 14.86 -30.22 9.81
N ASP A 140 14.63 -29.11 9.09
CA ASP A 140 15.60 -28.03 8.89
C ASP A 140 15.46 -26.87 9.90
N ALA A 141 14.62 -27.02 10.94
CA ALA A 141 14.37 -25.99 11.93
C ALA A 141 15.63 -25.65 12.74
N ARG A 142 15.88 -24.36 12.95
CA ARG A 142 17.06 -23.82 13.66
C ARG A 142 16.67 -22.77 14.70
N PHE A 143 15.71 -23.09 15.55
CA PHE A 143 15.14 -22.14 16.50
C PHE A 143 16.19 -21.29 17.25
N TYR A 144 17.18 -21.92 17.85
CA TYR A 144 18.17 -21.20 18.66
C TYR A 144 19.03 -20.23 17.85
N ARG A 145 19.35 -20.55 16.60
CA ARG A 145 20.03 -19.63 15.70
C ARG A 145 19.10 -18.45 15.37
N VAL A 146 17.84 -18.70 15.07
CA VAL A 146 16.85 -17.63 14.81
C VAL A 146 16.69 -16.74 16.02
N LEU A 147 16.69 -17.28 17.25
CA LEU A 147 16.64 -16.51 18.48
C LEU A 147 17.87 -15.58 18.65
N GLU A 148 19.08 -16.10 18.37
CA GLU A 148 20.30 -15.32 18.38
C GLU A 148 20.29 -14.20 17.33
N ASP A 149 19.83 -14.52 16.11
CA ASP A 149 19.68 -13.55 15.01
C ASP A 149 18.64 -12.46 15.38
N LEU A 150 17.52 -12.82 16.03
CA LEU A 150 16.53 -11.87 16.54
C LEU A 150 17.14 -10.92 17.59
N LYS A 151 17.90 -11.45 18.56
CA LYS A 151 18.59 -10.65 19.57
C LYS A 151 19.64 -9.73 18.93
N ALA A 152 20.41 -10.23 17.97
CA ALA A 152 21.43 -9.44 17.28
C ALA A 152 20.82 -8.31 16.44
N THR A 153 19.66 -8.54 15.83
CA THR A 153 19.01 -7.58 14.94
C THR A 153 18.16 -6.55 15.67
N PHE A 154 17.39 -6.99 16.68
CA PHE A 154 16.41 -6.15 17.37
C PHE A 154 16.77 -5.80 18.80
N GLY A 155 17.96 -6.25 19.25
CA GLY A 155 18.54 -5.84 20.52
C GLY A 155 18.14 -6.69 21.73
N PRO A 156 18.54 -6.24 22.95
CA PRO A 156 18.36 -6.99 24.19
C PRO A 156 16.90 -7.09 24.64
N SER A 157 16.00 -6.29 24.09
CA SER A 157 14.55 -6.38 24.36
C SER A 157 13.94 -7.72 23.96
N VAL A 158 14.62 -8.49 23.10
CA VAL A 158 14.15 -9.82 22.63
C VAL A 158 14.32 -10.86 23.75
N CYS A 159 13.19 -11.30 24.30
CA CYS A 159 13.13 -12.13 25.49
C CYS A 159 12.45 -13.48 25.17
N PRO A 160 13.13 -14.64 25.24
CA PRO A 160 12.51 -15.94 24.98
C PRO A 160 11.60 -16.34 26.14
N VAL A 161 10.39 -16.83 25.82
CA VAL A 161 9.36 -17.24 26.80
C VAL A 161 9.16 -18.74 26.76
N ILE A 162 8.91 -19.28 25.57
CA ILE A 162 8.72 -20.71 25.31
C ILE A 162 9.74 -21.12 24.27
N VAL A 163 10.56 -22.12 24.62
CA VAL A 163 11.63 -22.61 23.76
C VAL A 163 11.47 -24.13 23.53
N PRO A 164 11.77 -24.63 22.32
CA PRO A 164 11.65 -26.06 22.05
C PRO A 164 12.85 -26.84 22.62
N HIS A 165 12.59 -28.02 23.12
CA HIS A 165 13.62 -29.03 23.31
C HIS A 165 13.59 -29.97 22.12
N ILE A 166 14.70 -30.02 21.40
CA ILE A 166 14.86 -30.87 20.19
C ILE A 166 15.70 -32.07 20.57
N GLU A 167 15.08 -33.24 20.54
CA GLU A 167 15.71 -34.54 20.81
C GLU A 167 15.67 -35.38 19.53
N ASN A 168 16.83 -35.89 19.09
CA ASN A 168 16.97 -36.68 17.86
C ASN A 168 16.40 -35.99 16.57
N GLY A 169 16.36 -34.67 16.52
CA GLY A 169 15.79 -33.91 15.40
C GLY A 169 14.27 -33.72 15.50
N GLU A 170 13.62 -34.17 16.56
CA GLU A 170 12.19 -33.97 16.79
C GLU A 170 11.93 -33.02 17.96
N ALA A 171 11.05 -32.03 17.76
CA ALA A 171 10.56 -31.14 18.80
C ALA A 171 9.23 -31.62 19.33
N ASN A 172 9.24 -32.38 20.44
CA ASN A 172 8.04 -32.89 21.13
C ASN A 172 7.88 -32.33 22.55
N THR A 173 8.84 -31.58 23.03
CA THR A 173 8.90 -30.97 24.36
C THR A 173 9.21 -29.49 24.22
N TYR A 174 8.54 -28.65 25.02
CA TYR A 174 8.91 -27.24 25.17
C TYR A 174 9.23 -26.92 26.62
N ILE A 175 10.02 -25.90 26.83
CA ILE A 175 10.33 -25.36 28.15
C ILE A 175 9.70 -23.99 28.28
N ASN A 176 8.87 -23.83 29.32
CA ASN A 176 8.38 -22.55 29.78
C ASN A 176 9.45 -21.93 30.72
N LEU A 177 10.14 -20.91 30.27
CA LEU A 177 11.23 -20.30 31.01
C LEU A 177 10.76 -19.47 32.22
N PHE A 178 9.49 -19.05 32.24
CA PHE A 178 8.91 -18.34 33.40
C PHE A 178 8.61 -19.31 34.54
N GLU A 179 7.98 -20.44 34.24
CA GLU A 179 7.70 -21.45 35.22
C GLU A 179 8.91 -22.36 35.54
N TYR A 180 9.93 -22.30 34.67
CA TYR A 180 11.07 -23.20 34.66
C TYR A 180 10.64 -24.66 34.68
N LYS A 181 9.71 -25.02 33.79
CA LYS A 181 9.16 -26.36 33.64
C LYS A 181 9.18 -26.81 32.19
N ALA A 182 9.44 -28.08 31.97
CA ALA A 182 9.31 -28.73 30.70
C ALA A 182 7.91 -29.34 30.54
N TYR A 183 7.40 -29.32 29.31
CA TYR A 183 6.11 -29.93 28.97
C TYR A 183 6.27 -30.77 27.70
N LYS A 184 5.87 -32.01 27.78
CA LYS A 184 5.93 -32.98 26.68
C LYS A 184 4.54 -33.23 26.11
N TYR A 185 4.42 -33.17 24.78
CA TYR A 185 3.18 -33.52 24.08
C TYR A 185 3.07 -35.04 23.87
N ASP A 186 1.89 -35.58 24.12
CA ASP A 186 1.54 -36.92 23.71
C ASP A 186 1.11 -36.98 22.23
N LYS A 187 0.94 -38.19 21.69
CA LYS A 187 0.48 -38.40 20.32
C LYS A 187 -0.94 -37.87 20.04
N LYS A 188 -1.66 -37.42 21.06
CA LYS A 188 -3.01 -36.82 20.95
C LYS A 188 -2.98 -35.31 21.06
N GLY A 189 -1.79 -34.70 21.23
CA GLY A 189 -1.62 -33.26 21.35
C GLY A 189 -1.89 -32.71 22.75
N ASN A 190 -1.87 -33.55 23.83
CA ASN A 190 -2.01 -33.07 25.20
C ASN A 190 -0.62 -32.88 25.81
N ALA A 191 -0.37 -31.69 26.35
CA ALA A 191 0.86 -31.39 27.08
C ALA A 191 0.80 -31.87 28.52
N SER A 192 1.85 -32.55 28.98
CA SER A 192 2.04 -32.96 30.39
C SER A 192 3.37 -32.43 30.92
N ALA A 193 3.37 -31.92 32.15
CA ALA A 193 4.59 -31.49 32.81
C ALA A 193 5.58 -32.63 32.97
N THR A 194 6.87 -32.37 32.72
CA THR A 194 7.99 -33.27 32.91
C THR A 194 9.16 -32.50 33.54
N GLU A 195 10.12 -33.22 34.08
CA GLU A 195 11.31 -32.60 34.66
C GLU A 195 12.25 -32.10 33.55
N ILE A 196 12.94 -30.99 33.83
CA ILE A 196 14.03 -30.51 32.98
C ILE A 196 15.22 -31.46 33.22
N LEU A 197 15.68 -32.13 32.17
CA LEU A 197 16.79 -33.06 32.27
C LEU A 197 18.11 -32.30 32.56
N PRO A 198 19.03 -32.86 33.39
CA PRO A 198 20.29 -32.20 33.72
C PRO A 198 21.14 -31.80 32.50
N GLU A 199 21.05 -32.57 31.42
CA GLU A 199 21.77 -32.34 30.16
C GLU A 199 21.30 -31.09 29.41
N MET A 200 20.14 -30.56 29.78
CA MET A 200 19.56 -29.32 29.21
C MET A 200 19.91 -28.09 30.05
N GLY A 201 20.39 -28.28 31.30
CA GLY A 201 20.47 -27.24 32.35
C GLY A 201 21.18 -25.98 31.91
N ASP A 202 22.43 -26.09 31.51
CA ASP A 202 23.29 -24.90 31.26
C ASP A 202 22.72 -23.92 30.23
N ARG A 203 22.12 -24.45 29.16
CA ARG A 203 21.53 -23.58 28.11
C ARG A 203 20.31 -22.84 28.62
N PHE A 204 19.42 -23.51 29.32
CA PHE A 204 18.17 -22.92 29.80
C PHE A 204 18.38 -22.03 31.02
N GLU A 205 19.38 -22.30 31.85
CA GLU A 205 19.80 -21.37 32.91
C GLU A 205 20.29 -20.04 32.32
N GLY A 206 21.14 -20.07 31.30
CA GLY A 206 21.57 -18.86 30.61
C GLY A 206 20.44 -18.05 29.98
N LEU A 207 19.43 -18.73 29.39
CA LEU A 207 18.24 -18.05 28.86
C LEU A 207 17.37 -17.47 29.99
N ARG A 208 17.25 -18.16 31.13
CA ARG A 208 16.51 -17.66 32.30
C ARG A 208 17.18 -16.44 32.92
N GLU A 209 18.52 -16.42 33.02
CA GLU A 209 19.26 -15.25 33.46
C GLU A 209 19.02 -14.05 32.54
N SER A 210 19.03 -14.23 31.22
CA SER A 210 18.68 -13.16 30.27
C SER A 210 17.26 -12.61 30.49
N ILE A 211 16.30 -13.46 30.92
CA ILE A 211 14.95 -13.00 31.27
C ILE A 211 14.97 -12.20 32.58
N LYS A 212 15.72 -12.64 33.59
CA LYS A 212 15.82 -11.92 34.84
C LYS A 212 16.42 -10.53 34.65
N GLU A 213 17.50 -10.42 33.85
CA GLU A 213 18.09 -9.12 33.46
C GLU A 213 17.05 -8.21 32.81
N ALA A 214 16.33 -8.72 31.79
CA ALA A 214 15.32 -7.96 31.08
C ALA A 214 14.13 -7.57 31.99
N VAL A 215 13.72 -8.42 32.92
CA VAL A 215 12.69 -8.15 33.91
C VAL A 215 13.15 -7.10 34.93
N ALA A 216 14.42 -7.16 35.37
CA ALA A 216 14.98 -6.18 36.29
C ALA A 216 14.89 -4.75 35.74
N GLU A 217 15.07 -4.58 34.44
CA GLU A 217 14.97 -3.26 33.80
C GLU A 217 13.53 -2.67 33.78
N THR A 218 12.50 -3.45 34.11
CA THR A 218 11.11 -2.99 34.03
C THR A 218 10.63 -2.19 35.25
N SER A 219 11.31 -2.30 36.41
CA SER A 219 11.00 -1.48 37.60
C SER A 219 12.21 -1.31 38.52
N GLU A 220 12.25 -0.20 39.28
CA GLU A 220 13.32 0.07 40.25
C GLU A 220 13.40 -1.02 41.34
N GLU A 221 12.27 -1.49 41.82
CA GLU A 221 12.18 -2.56 42.84
C GLU A 221 12.79 -3.89 42.36
N LEU A 222 12.50 -4.27 41.12
CA LEU A 222 13.07 -5.49 40.52
C LEU A 222 14.55 -5.33 40.20
N MET A 223 14.98 -4.12 39.84
CA MET A 223 16.39 -3.79 39.62
C MET A 223 17.21 -3.90 40.91
N GLU A 224 16.72 -3.35 42.04
CA GLU A 224 17.36 -3.48 43.35
C GLU A 224 17.49 -4.94 43.76
N LYS A 225 16.43 -5.70 43.67
CA LYS A 225 16.38 -7.14 43.97
C LYS A 225 17.37 -7.95 43.12
N PHE A 226 17.52 -7.61 41.85
CA PHE A 226 18.50 -8.24 40.96
C PHE A 226 19.95 -7.96 41.39
N PHE A 227 20.29 -6.71 41.76
CA PHE A 227 21.60 -6.35 42.21
C PHE A 227 21.95 -6.93 43.59
N GLU A 228 20.95 -7.20 44.45
CA GLU A 228 21.13 -7.87 45.73
C GLU A 228 21.34 -9.39 45.56
N GLY A 229 21.14 -9.91 44.33
CA GLY A 229 21.30 -11.33 44.00
C GLY A 229 20.13 -12.19 44.51
N GLU A 230 18.98 -11.58 44.74
CA GLU A 230 17.76 -12.31 45.14
C GLU A 230 17.08 -12.98 43.94
N GLU A 231 16.50 -14.16 44.15
CA GLU A 231 15.74 -14.85 43.13
C GLU A 231 14.36 -14.19 42.93
N PHE A 232 13.97 -14.03 41.67
CA PHE A 232 12.60 -13.59 41.32
C PHE A 232 11.62 -14.76 41.46
N THR A 233 10.47 -14.48 42.02
CA THR A 233 9.36 -15.42 41.99
C THR A 233 8.77 -15.53 40.58
N PRO A 234 8.10 -16.63 40.21
CA PRO A 234 7.43 -16.73 38.92
C PRO A 234 6.41 -15.60 38.68
N GLU A 235 5.75 -15.14 39.74
CA GLU A 235 4.78 -14.04 39.68
C GLU A 235 5.46 -12.70 39.35
N GLU A 236 6.63 -12.41 39.92
CA GLU A 236 7.41 -11.22 39.63
C GLU A 236 7.92 -11.22 38.19
N ILE A 237 8.39 -12.37 37.69
CA ILE A 237 8.80 -12.53 36.29
C ILE A 237 7.60 -12.27 35.36
N ILE A 238 6.45 -12.86 35.65
CA ILE A 238 5.24 -12.66 34.83
C ILE A 238 4.79 -11.20 34.84
N LEU A 239 4.78 -10.54 35.98
CA LEU A 239 4.42 -9.12 36.09
C LEU A 239 5.42 -8.23 35.37
N GLY A 240 6.72 -8.41 35.57
CA GLY A 240 7.77 -7.63 34.91
C GLY A 240 7.72 -7.78 33.39
N VAL A 241 7.62 -9.02 32.87
CA VAL A 241 7.49 -9.24 31.44
C VAL A 241 6.19 -8.64 30.89
N SER A 242 5.06 -8.80 31.59
CA SER A 242 3.79 -8.22 31.17
C SER A 242 3.87 -6.68 31.10
N GLN A 243 4.51 -6.06 32.08
CA GLN A 243 4.72 -4.61 32.08
C GLN A 243 5.66 -4.17 30.95
N GLY A 244 6.82 -4.82 30.81
CA GLY A 244 7.77 -4.51 29.75
C GLY A 244 7.20 -4.70 28.34
N VAL A 245 6.33 -5.69 28.16
CA VAL A 245 5.61 -5.89 26.89
C VAL A 245 4.61 -4.76 26.64
N LYS A 246 3.82 -4.36 27.65
CA LYS A 246 2.87 -3.24 27.54
C LYS A 246 3.55 -1.92 27.24
N ASP A 247 4.70 -1.68 27.85
CA ASP A 247 5.49 -0.46 27.66
C ASP A 247 6.35 -0.49 26.37
N GLY A 248 6.36 -1.64 25.67
CA GLY A 248 7.12 -1.83 24.44
C GLY A 248 8.64 -2.01 24.67
N THR A 249 9.09 -2.14 25.91
CA THR A 249 10.50 -2.35 26.28
C THR A 249 10.95 -3.79 26.10
N LEU A 250 10.01 -4.76 26.15
CA LEU A 250 10.27 -6.17 25.93
C LEU A 250 9.51 -6.72 24.73
N CYS A 251 10.21 -7.58 23.97
CA CYS A 251 9.67 -8.31 22.83
C CYS A 251 9.75 -9.82 23.07
N PRO A 252 8.71 -10.47 23.60
CA PRO A 252 8.74 -11.88 23.91
C PRO A 252 8.79 -12.76 22.67
N VAL A 253 9.55 -13.86 22.74
CA VAL A 253 9.70 -14.86 21.69
C VAL A 253 9.05 -16.17 22.11
N PHE A 254 8.14 -16.64 21.30
CA PHE A 254 7.50 -17.95 21.40
C PHE A 254 7.97 -18.87 20.29
N CYS A 255 7.89 -20.15 20.51
CA CYS A 255 8.05 -21.17 19.48
C CYS A 255 6.81 -21.99 19.30
N GLY A 256 6.64 -22.58 18.13
CA GLY A 256 5.56 -23.52 17.87
C GLY A 256 5.59 -24.06 16.44
N ASP A 257 4.63 -24.92 16.18
CA ASP A 257 4.45 -25.49 14.84
C ASP A 257 2.96 -25.53 14.48
N ALA A 258 2.59 -24.75 13.49
CA ALA A 258 1.20 -24.65 13.06
C ALA A 258 0.68 -25.93 12.40
N GLY A 259 1.55 -26.73 11.77
CA GLY A 259 1.18 -27.96 11.08
C GLY A 259 0.80 -29.09 12.02
N THR A 260 1.48 -29.15 13.16
CA THR A 260 1.25 -30.15 14.23
C THR A 260 0.47 -29.59 15.42
N THR A 261 0.22 -28.28 15.46
CA THR A 261 -0.34 -27.52 16.58
C THR A 261 0.55 -27.48 17.84
N PHE A 262 1.82 -27.87 17.72
CA PHE A 262 2.78 -27.88 18.83
C PHE A 262 2.95 -26.48 19.42
N ALA A 263 2.77 -26.36 20.73
CA ALA A 263 2.90 -25.15 21.56
C ALA A 263 1.96 -23.96 21.20
N ILE A 264 1.02 -24.12 20.26
CA ILE A 264 0.05 -23.08 19.89
C ILE A 264 -0.92 -22.78 21.05
N ASP A 265 -1.35 -23.80 21.79
CA ASP A 265 -2.20 -23.64 22.97
C ASP A 265 -1.51 -22.82 24.06
N GLN A 266 -0.21 -23.00 24.27
CA GLN A 266 0.59 -22.23 25.22
C GLN A 266 0.81 -20.79 24.74
N PHE A 267 1.01 -20.59 23.47
CA PHE A 267 1.02 -19.25 22.88
C PHE A 267 -0.31 -18.53 23.13
N MET A 268 -1.45 -19.18 22.87
CA MET A 268 -2.77 -18.62 23.15
C MET A 268 -3.00 -18.35 24.64
N ASN A 269 -2.50 -19.23 25.51
CA ASN A 269 -2.53 -19.01 26.96
C ASN A 269 -1.76 -17.74 27.33
N SER A 270 -0.56 -17.58 26.80
CA SER A 270 0.31 -16.43 27.06
C SER A 270 -0.28 -15.13 26.53
N LEU A 271 -0.89 -15.14 25.35
CA LEU A 271 -1.58 -13.95 24.80
C LEU A 271 -2.64 -13.39 25.75
N CYS A 272 -3.34 -14.26 26.51
CA CYS A 272 -4.40 -13.81 27.41
C CYS A 272 -3.93 -12.90 28.55
N TRP A 273 -2.68 -13.04 29.00
CA TRP A 273 -2.14 -12.25 30.12
C TRP A 273 -0.97 -11.34 29.71
N LEU A 274 -0.26 -11.66 28.62
CA LEU A 274 0.91 -10.94 28.16
C LEU A 274 0.55 -9.83 27.17
N ALA A 275 -0.29 -10.13 26.17
CA ALA A 275 -0.69 -9.14 25.19
C ALA A 275 -1.56 -8.06 25.85
N PRO A 276 -1.31 -6.78 25.60
CA PRO A 276 -2.17 -5.70 26.04
C PRO A 276 -3.62 -5.96 25.68
N SER A 277 -4.52 -5.72 26.63
CA SER A 277 -5.94 -5.66 26.31
C SER A 277 -6.29 -4.37 25.60
N ALA A 278 -7.45 -4.30 24.97
CA ALA A 278 -7.93 -3.07 24.40
C ALA A 278 -8.04 -1.92 25.42
N ALA A 279 -8.26 -2.25 26.71
CA ALA A 279 -8.28 -1.26 27.79
C ALA A 279 -6.87 -0.77 28.19
N ASP A 280 -5.82 -1.57 28.01
CA ASP A 280 -4.44 -1.22 28.35
C ASP A 280 -3.83 -0.17 27.40
N LYS A 281 -4.36 -0.01 26.18
CA LYS A 281 -3.89 1.00 25.21
C LYS A 281 -4.02 2.45 25.74
N GLY A 282 -4.88 2.67 26.73
CA GLY A 282 -5.17 4.00 27.25
C GLY A 282 -6.11 4.79 26.34
N ALA A 283 -5.89 6.10 26.25
CA ALA A 283 -6.68 6.96 25.40
C ALA A 283 -6.09 7.07 23.99
N GLU A 284 -6.94 7.07 22.98
CA GLU A 284 -6.56 7.35 21.60
C GLU A 284 -6.74 8.83 21.28
N VAL A 285 -5.74 9.46 20.68
CA VAL A 285 -5.80 10.87 20.29
C VAL A 285 -6.70 11.02 19.06
N ALA A 286 -7.67 11.91 19.14
CA ALA A 286 -8.54 12.30 18.03
C ALA A 286 -8.54 13.82 17.87
N VAL A 287 -9.12 14.31 16.79
CA VAL A 287 -9.28 15.73 16.51
C VAL A 287 -10.78 16.08 16.54
N ASP A 288 -11.18 17.10 17.31
CA ASP A 288 -12.55 17.57 17.34
C ASP A 288 -12.89 18.46 16.11
N VAL A 289 -14.13 18.94 16.05
CA VAL A 289 -14.60 19.78 14.92
C VAL A 289 -13.95 21.17 14.89
N ASP A 290 -13.34 21.60 15.98
CA ASP A 290 -12.63 22.88 16.10
C ASP A 290 -11.11 22.74 15.81
N GLY A 291 -10.65 21.51 15.53
CA GLY A 291 -9.25 21.21 15.22
C GLY A 291 -8.38 20.95 16.46
N ASN A 292 -8.97 20.82 17.65
CA ASN A 292 -8.22 20.53 18.86
C ASN A 292 -8.02 19.02 19.04
N GLN A 293 -6.86 18.64 19.59
CA GLN A 293 -6.62 17.28 20.01
C GLN A 293 -7.42 16.95 21.27
N VAL A 294 -8.07 15.80 21.25
CA VAL A 294 -8.87 15.28 22.38
C VAL A 294 -8.58 13.80 22.59
N ASP A 295 -8.49 13.41 23.84
CA ASP A 295 -8.28 12.03 24.23
C ASP A 295 -9.60 11.25 24.29
N ILE A 296 -9.63 10.10 23.63
CA ILE A 296 -10.76 9.19 23.58
C ILE A 296 -10.41 7.93 24.38
N ALA A 297 -10.90 7.86 25.61
CA ALA A 297 -10.69 6.68 26.46
C ALA A 297 -11.56 5.50 26.02
N VAL A 298 -11.05 4.31 26.19
CA VAL A 298 -11.79 3.04 25.95
C VAL A 298 -12.81 2.86 27.07
N ASN A 299 -14.08 3.15 26.77
CA ASN A 299 -15.17 3.12 27.74
C ASN A 299 -16.51 2.84 27.05
N ASP A 300 -17.18 1.74 27.41
CA ASP A 300 -18.47 1.32 26.84
C ASP A 300 -19.63 2.30 27.09
N GLN A 301 -19.53 3.10 28.13
CA GLN A 301 -20.60 4.07 28.52
C GLN A 301 -20.41 5.45 27.91
N ALA A 302 -19.28 5.69 27.24
CA ALA A 302 -19.00 6.97 26.62
C ALA A 302 -19.70 7.12 25.25
N ALA A 303 -19.65 8.33 24.68
CA ALA A 303 -20.14 8.57 23.34
C ALA A 303 -19.33 7.72 22.31
N THR A 304 -20.04 7.14 21.36
CA THR A 304 -19.45 6.22 20.38
C THR A 304 -18.48 6.92 19.44
N ALA A 305 -17.30 6.32 19.28
CA ALA A 305 -16.33 6.60 18.24
C ALA A 305 -15.76 5.29 17.73
N ALA A 306 -15.77 5.08 16.41
CA ALA A 306 -15.29 3.88 15.75
C ALA A 306 -14.54 4.24 14.47
N ILE A 307 -13.50 3.47 14.14
CA ILE A 307 -12.72 3.62 12.92
C ILE A 307 -13.03 2.46 11.98
N ILE A 308 -13.26 2.77 10.70
CA ILE A 308 -13.35 1.76 9.65
C ILE A 308 -11.93 1.46 9.17
N PHE A 309 -11.43 0.25 9.44
CA PHE A 309 -10.07 -0.12 9.07
C PHE A 309 -9.99 -0.99 7.82
N LYS A 310 -11.13 -1.54 7.35
CA LYS A 310 -11.20 -2.37 6.16
C LYS A 310 -12.57 -2.34 5.52
N THR A 311 -12.60 -2.39 4.19
CA THR A 311 -13.83 -2.53 3.40
C THR A 311 -13.70 -3.72 2.44
N VAL A 312 -14.78 -4.49 2.30
CA VAL A 312 -14.94 -5.51 1.26
C VAL A 312 -16.13 -5.14 0.40
N ALA A 313 -15.92 -5.02 -0.90
CA ALA A 313 -16.99 -4.74 -1.86
C ALA A 313 -17.42 -6.04 -2.54
N ASP A 314 -18.63 -6.49 -2.26
CA ASP A 314 -19.25 -7.64 -2.90
C ASP A 314 -20.29 -7.17 -3.92
N PRO A 315 -20.24 -7.62 -5.18
CA PRO A 315 -21.20 -7.19 -6.23
C PRO A 315 -22.65 -7.50 -5.91
N PHE A 316 -22.91 -8.53 -5.10
CA PHE A 316 -24.27 -9.03 -4.79
C PHE A 316 -24.77 -8.58 -3.42
N VAL A 317 -23.90 -8.65 -2.41
CA VAL A 317 -24.26 -8.30 -1.02
C VAL A 317 -24.05 -6.81 -0.75
N GLY A 318 -23.19 -6.16 -1.53
CA GLY A 318 -22.80 -4.78 -1.38
C GLY A 318 -21.58 -4.62 -0.46
N LYS A 319 -21.40 -3.43 0.09
CA LYS A 319 -20.25 -3.05 0.90
C LYS A 319 -20.34 -3.63 2.30
N LEU A 320 -19.27 -4.26 2.78
CA LEU A 320 -19.08 -4.70 4.15
C LEU A 320 -17.92 -3.91 4.77
N SER A 321 -18.21 -3.08 5.77
CA SER A 321 -17.22 -2.24 6.43
C SER A 321 -16.84 -2.83 7.79
N TYR A 322 -15.58 -3.21 7.95
CA TYR A 322 -15.01 -3.66 9.21
C TYR A 322 -14.60 -2.46 10.03
N PHE A 323 -14.97 -2.44 11.29
CA PHE A 323 -14.70 -1.33 12.19
C PHE A 323 -14.18 -1.83 13.54
N LYS A 324 -13.38 -0.98 14.19
CA LYS A 324 -13.01 -1.11 15.59
C LYS A 324 -13.69 -0.02 16.39
N VAL A 325 -14.34 -0.36 17.49
CA VAL A 325 -14.91 0.60 18.43
C VAL A 325 -13.81 1.09 19.35
N VAL A 326 -13.53 2.39 19.33
CA VAL A 326 -12.56 3.00 20.25
C VAL A 326 -13.27 3.38 21.57
N SER A 327 -14.48 3.88 21.49
CA SER A 327 -15.26 4.32 22.65
C SER A 327 -16.75 4.07 22.42
N GLY A 328 -17.50 3.84 23.47
CA GLY A 328 -18.92 3.54 23.42
C GLY A 328 -19.22 2.14 22.89
N LYS A 329 -20.33 2.01 22.20
CA LYS A 329 -20.79 0.75 21.57
C LYS A 329 -21.51 1.03 20.27
N VAL A 330 -21.43 0.09 19.35
CA VAL A 330 -22.14 0.10 18.06
C VAL A 330 -23.20 -0.99 18.05
N SER A 331 -24.45 -0.62 17.83
CA SER A 331 -25.61 -1.49 17.65
C SER A 331 -26.50 -0.96 16.53
N THR A 332 -27.55 -1.66 16.17
CA THR A 332 -28.54 -1.18 15.18
C THR A 332 -29.29 0.09 15.59
N GLU A 333 -29.30 0.38 16.88
CA GLU A 333 -29.95 1.57 17.44
C GLU A 333 -29.01 2.76 17.63
N THR A 334 -27.70 2.56 17.42
CA THR A 334 -26.69 3.61 17.62
C THR A 334 -26.70 4.60 16.46
N PRO A 335 -27.03 5.89 16.70
CA PRO A 335 -26.93 6.89 15.66
C PRO A 335 -25.44 7.20 15.40
N LEU A 336 -24.99 7.07 14.15
CA LEU A 336 -23.62 7.36 13.76
C LEU A 336 -23.57 8.40 12.64
N VAL A 337 -22.57 9.25 12.70
CA VAL A 337 -22.23 10.22 11.66
C VAL A 337 -20.86 9.89 11.12
N ASN A 338 -20.73 9.81 9.80
CA ASN A 338 -19.45 9.72 9.13
C ASN A 338 -18.79 11.11 9.10
N MET A 339 -17.61 11.24 9.69
CA MET A 339 -16.96 12.53 9.87
C MET A 339 -16.38 13.12 8.58
N ARG A 340 -16.05 12.29 7.58
CA ARG A 340 -15.59 12.79 6.27
C ARG A 340 -16.70 13.41 5.44
N THR A 341 -17.90 12.79 5.46
CA THR A 341 -19.05 13.25 4.64
C THR A 341 -20.06 14.07 5.42
N CYS A 342 -19.96 14.08 6.74
CA CYS A 342 -20.94 14.67 7.68
C CYS A 342 -22.35 14.06 7.55
N ASN A 343 -22.50 12.93 6.88
CA ASN A 343 -23.77 12.24 6.69
C ASN A 343 -24.04 11.26 7.84
N GLN A 344 -25.30 11.13 8.19
CA GLN A 344 -25.75 10.10 9.12
C GLN A 344 -25.78 8.74 8.41
N GLU A 345 -25.13 7.74 9.00
CA GLU A 345 -25.13 6.36 8.52
C GLU A 345 -26.20 5.54 9.25
N ARG A 346 -26.95 4.76 8.48
CA ARG A 346 -27.96 3.86 9.02
C ARG A 346 -27.40 2.46 9.19
N ILE A 347 -27.36 1.98 10.42
CA ILE A 347 -26.91 0.62 10.74
C ILE A 347 -28.07 -0.35 10.58
N SER A 348 -28.02 -1.21 9.58
CA SER A 348 -29.07 -2.24 9.36
C SER A 348 -28.82 -3.49 10.18
N LYS A 349 -27.55 -3.85 10.34
CA LYS A 349 -27.05 -5.01 11.10
C LYS A 349 -25.66 -4.71 11.64
N VAL A 350 -25.32 -5.39 12.73
CA VAL A 350 -23.95 -5.48 13.23
C VAL A 350 -23.53 -6.94 13.21
N LEU A 351 -22.35 -7.21 12.73
CA LEU A 351 -21.87 -8.57 12.48
C LEU A 351 -20.56 -8.84 13.22
N THR A 352 -20.40 -10.06 13.71
CA THR A 352 -19.12 -10.67 13.99
C THR A 352 -18.70 -11.47 12.76
N VAL A 353 -17.47 -11.28 12.29
CA VAL A 353 -16.98 -11.92 11.06
C VAL A 353 -15.79 -12.82 11.40
N ARG A 354 -15.82 -14.04 10.85
CA ARG A 354 -14.73 -15.02 10.93
C ARG A 354 -14.42 -15.50 9.51
N GLY A 355 -13.39 -14.94 8.90
CA GLY A 355 -13.13 -15.18 7.49
C GLY A 355 -14.38 -14.87 6.63
N LYS A 356 -14.88 -15.86 5.92
CA LYS A 356 -16.11 -15.73 5.11
C LYS A 356 -17.41 -15.81 5.95
N LYS A 357 -17.34 -16.40 7.16
CA LYS A 357 -18.53 -16.63 7.98
C LYS A 357 -18.95 -15.36 8.71
N GLN A 358 -20.22 -14.98 8.58
CA GLN A 358 -20.82 -13.80 9.22
C GLN A 358 -21.91 -14.25 10.20
N GLU A 359 -21.88 -13.71 11.42
CA GLU A 359 -22.87 -13.98 12.46
C GLU A 359 -23.43 -12.67 12.99
N ASP A 360 -24.76 -12.60 13.19
CA ASP A 360 -25.41 -11.40 13.74
C ASP A 360 -24.91 -11.16 15.19
N ALA A 361 -24.53 -9.93 15.49
CA ALA A 361 -24.17 -9.46 16.82
C ALA A 361 -25.18 -8.42 17.32
N SER A 362 -25.54 -8.47 18.59
CA SER A 362 -26.44 -7.47 19.20
C SER A 362 -25.77 -6.10 19.32
N ALA A 363 -24.50 -6.09 19.67
CA ALA A 363 -23.65 -4.89 19.71
C ALA A 363 -22.17 -5.29 19.69
N VAL A 364 -21.31 -4.31 19.32
CA VAL A 364 -19.85 -4.36 19.46
C VAL A 364 -19.44 -3.27 20.44
N THR A 365 -18.71 -3.63 21.47
CA THR A 365 -18.30 -2.76 22.59
C THR A 365 -16.95 -2.11 22.35
N ALA A 366 -16.59 -1.12 23.18
CA ALA A 366 -15.29 -0.46 23.11
C ALA A 366 -14.13 -1.46 23.15
N GLY A 367 -13.15 -1.28 22.27
CA GLY A 367 -12.00 -2.16 22.07
C GLY A 367 -12.26 -3.35 21.14
N ASP A 368 -13.51 -3.63 20.78
CA ASP A 368 -13.84 -4.81 19.96
C ASP A 368 -13.98 -4.48 18.46
N ILE A 369 -13.93 -5.53 17.65
CA ILE A 369 -14.02 -5.49 16.18
C ILE A 369 -15.33 -6.10 15.72
N GLY A 370 -15.99 -5.42 14.78
CA GLY A 370 -17.19 -5.89 14.12
C GLY A 370 -17.24 -5.47 12.66
N ALA A 371 -18.36 -5.78 12.01
CA ALA A 371 -18.61 -5.32 10.64
C ALA A 371 -20.05 -4.82 10.46
N ILE A 372 -20.23 -3.85 9.58
CA ILE A 372 -21.54 -3.29 9.21
C ILE A 372 -21.71 -3.42 7.71
N PRO A 373 -22.78 -4.11 7.24
CA PRO A 373 -23.10 -4.18 5.83
C PRO A 373 -23.80 -2.92 5.34
N LYS A 374 -23.56 -2.57 4.06
CA LYS A 374 -24.34 -1.57 3.29
C LYS A 374 -24.29 -0.14 3.86
N LEU A 375 -23.18 0.27 4.47
CA LEU A 375 -22.95 1.68 4.71
C LEU A 375 -22.89 2.44 3.39
N THR A 376 -23.52 3.61 3.32
CA THR A 376 -23.73 4.33 2.05
C THR A 376 -22.55 5.19 1.64
N SER A 377 -21.95 5.90 2.59
CA SER A 377 -20.90 6.88 2.31
C SER A 377 -19.55 6.56 2.98
N ALA A 378 -19.50 5.51 3.78
CA ALA A 378 -18.33 5.17 4.56
C ALA A 378 -17.25 4.45 3.74
N ASN A 379 -16.00 4.87 3.90
CA ASN A 379 -14.81 4.25 3.29
C ASN A 379 -13.81 3.80 4.36
N THR A 380 -12.83 3.01 3.97
CA THR A 380 -11.71 2.65 4.84
C THR A 380 -10.95 3.91 5.28
N GLY A 381 -10.65 4.02 6.57
CA GLY A 381 -10.06 5.20 7.20
C GLY A 381 -11.08 6.21 7.75
N ASP A 382 -12.38 6.06 7.45
CA ASP A 382 -13.41 6.97 7.96
C ASP A 382 -13.71 6.72 9.44
N THR A 383 -13.93 7.80 10.17
CA THR A 383 -14.44 7.76 11.54
C THR A 383 -15.96 7.83 11.55
N LEU A 384 -16.57 6.90 12.26
CA LEU A 384 -17.99 6.92 12.62
C LEU A 384 -18.13 7.33 14.09
N CYS A 385 -18.87 8.39 14.38
CA CYS A 385 -19.03 8.85 15.75
C CYS A 385 -20.49 9.23 16.10
N SER A 386 -20.74 9.34 17.41
CA SER A 386 -22.01 9.85 17.91
C SER A 386 -22.23 11.29 17.45
N PRO A 387 -23.45 11.69 17.06
CA PRO A 387 -23.79 13.09 16.77
C PRO A 387 -23.49 14.07 17.92
N THR A 388 -23.48 13.56 19.17
CA THR A 388 -23.24 14.37 20.38
C THR A 388 -21.75 14.62 20.66
N ARG A 389 -20.85 13.82 20.08
CA ARG A 389 -19.40 13.98 20.23
C ARG A 389 -18.74 13.69 18.87
N ARG A 390 -18.55 14.74 18.11
CA ARG A 390 -17.94 14.64 16.77
C ARG A 390 -16.44 14.74 16.85
N VAL A 391 -15.75 13.67 16.48
CA VAL A 391 -14.29 13.56 16.49
C VAL A 391 -13.82 12.79 15.27
N VAL A 392 -12.59 13.06 14.84
CA VAL A 392 -11.90 12.35 13.76
C VAL A 392 -10.73 11.60 14.37
N LEU A 393 -10.78 10.28 14.30
CA LEU A 393 -9.68 9.39 14.67
C LEU A 393 -8.61 9.39 13.57
N SER A 394 -7.37 9.09 13.93
CA SER A 394 -6.30 8.93 12.94
C SER A 394 -6.68 7.89 11.90
N GLY A 395 -6.51 8.22 10.62
CA GLY A 395 -6.74 7.32 9.49
C GLY A 395 -5.66 6.25 9.39
N ILE A 396 -5.54 5.67 8.18
CA ILE A 396 -4.49 4.71 7.84
C ILE A 396 -3.52 5.40 6.87
N ASP A 397 -2.23 5.40 7.21
CA ASP A 397 -1.18 5.96 6.38
C ASP A 397 -0.67 4.89 5.40
N TYR A 398 -1.33 4.79 4.26
CA TYR A 398 -0.97 3.80 3.23
C TYR A 398 0.31 4.16 2.50
N PRO A 399 1.14 3.16 2.13
CA PRO A 399 2.28 3.40 1.25
C PRO A 399 1.80 3.85 -0.15
N ALA A 400 2.59 4.70 -0.78
CA ALA A 400 2.30 5.16 -2.14
C ALA A 400 2.52 4.02 -3.15
N PRO A 401 1.66 3.88 -4.17
CA PRO A 401 1.87 2.91 -5.24
C PRO A 401 3.13 3.24 -6.05
N SER A 402 3.90 2.22 -6.42
CA SER A 402 5.19 2.34 -7.10
C SER A 402 5.24 1.72 -8.49
N PHE A 403 4.15 1.08 -8.94
CA PHE A 403 4.06 0.41 -10.23
C PHE A 403 2.79 0.82 -10.98
N SER A 404 2.94 1.31 -12.21
CA SER A 404 1.84 1.85 -13.01
C SER A 404 1.78 1.20 -14.38
N MET A 405 0.57 0.87 -14.85
CA MET A 405 0.31 0.32 -16.18
C MET A 405 -0.91 1.00 -16.81
N ALA A 406 -0.91 1.15 -18.13
CA ALA A 406 -2.09 1.54 -18.87
C ALA A 406 -3.03 0.34 -19.04
N MET A 407 -4.31 0.53 -18.75
CA MET A 407 -5.32 -0.52 -18.77
C MET A 407 -6.30 -0.30 -19.91
N TYR A 408 -6.44 -1.31 -20.75
CA TYR A 408 -7.33 -1.30 -21.90
C TYR A 408 -8.38 -2.40 -21.80
N PRO A 409 -9.67 -2.11 -22.05
CA PRO A 409 -10.66 -3.15 -22.18
C PRO A 409 -10.38 -4.01 -23.42
N LYS A 410 -10.48 -5.34 -23.30
CA LYS A 410 -10.33 -6.23 -24.48
C LYS A 410 -11.47 -6.08 -25.47
N LYS A 411 -12.64 -5.66 -25.01
CA LYS A 411 -13.80 -5.39 -25.85
C LYS A 411 -14.06 -3.89 -25.89
N LYS A 412 -14.10 -3.34 -27.08
CA LYS A 412 -14.43 -1.94 -27.32
C LYS A 412 -15.81 -1.59 -26.77
N GLY A 413 -15.93 -0.47 -26.05
CA GLY A 413 -17.18 -0.01 -25.44
C GLY A 413 -17.41 -0.53 -24.00
N GLU A 414 -16.44 -1.18 -23.37
CA GLU A 414 -16.51 -1.60 -21.97
C GLU A 414 -15.73 -0.64 -21.01
N GLU A 415 -15.30 0.53 -21.49
CA GLU A 415 -14.52 1.52 -20.74
C GLU A 415 -15.23 1.95 -19.44
N ASP A 416 -16.55 2.22 -19.53
CA ASP A 416 -17.35 2.61 -18.36
C ASP A 416 -17.47 1.49 -17.33
N LYS A 417 -17.54 0.23 -17.76
CA LYS A 417 -17.56 -0.92 -16.85
C LYS A 417 -16.21 -1.10 -16.14
N VAL A 418 -15.10 -0.87 -16.86
CA VAL A 418 -13.75 -0.89 -16.25
C VAL A 418 -13.67 0.18 -15.18
N ALA A 419 -14.06 1.42 -15.48
CA ALA A 419 -14.04 2.52 -14.53
C ALA A 419 -14.91 2.24 -13.28
N GLN A 420 -16.12 1.69 -13.47
CA GLN A 420 -16.98 1.29 -12.36
C GLN A 420 -16.37 0.17 -11.52
N GLY A 421 -15.77 -0.85 -12.16
CA GLY A 421 -15.07 -1.93 -11.48
C GLY A 421 -13.89 -1.43 -10.67
N LEU A 422 -13.04 -0.57 -11.24
CA LEU A 422 -11.91 0.05 -10.56
C LEU A 422 -12.36 0.91 -9.37
N SER A 423 -13.40 1.72 -9.53
CA SER A 423 -13.95 2.52 -8.42
C SER A 423 -14.32 1.64 -7.22
N ARG A 424 -14.90 0.46 -7.46
CA ARG A 424 -15.22 -0.50 -6.39
C ARG A 424 -13.99 -1.17 -5.78
N LEU A 425 -12.99 -1.50 -6.61
CA LEU A 425 -11.76 -2.08 -6.11
C LEU A 425 -10.93 -1.08 -5.28
N VAL A 426 -10.94 0.21 -5.62
CA VAL A 426 -10.32 1.27 -4.80
C VAL A 426 -11.03 1.45 -3.45
N GLU A 427 -12.33 1.18 -3.36
CA GLU A 427 -13.03 1.14 -2.08
C GLU A 427 -12.57 -0.03 -1.19
N GLU A 428 -12.17 -1.18 -1.81
CA GLU A 428 -11.61 -2.33 -1.08
C GLU A 428 -10.13 -2.09 -0.71
N ASP A 429 -9.35 -1.53 -1.64
CA ASP A 429 -7.91 -1.36 -1.51
C ASP A 429 -7.50 0.07 -1.89
N PRO A 430 -7.31 0.95 -0.89
CA PRO A 430 -6.92 2.34 -1.12
C PRO A 430 -5.51 2.53 -1.69
N THR A 431 -4.68 1.48 -1.76
CA THR A 431 -3.36 1.53 -2.40
C THR A 431 -3.45 1.47 -3.93
N ILE A 432 -4.61 1.12 -4.48
CA ILE A 432 -4.89 1.22 -5.91
C ILE A 432 -5.23 2.68 -6.24
N LYS A 433 -4.58 3.22 -7.25
CA LYS A 433 -4.92 4.52 -7.82
C LYS A 433 -5.19 4.36 -9.32
N TYR A 434 -6.04 5.18 -9.87
CA TYR A 434 -6.23 5.25 -11.32
C TYR A 434 -6.50 6.67 -11.77
N LEU A 435 -6.06 6.98 -12.97
CA LEU A 435 -6.16 8.29 -13.60
C LEU A 435 -6.40 8.12 -15.10
N ASN A 436 -7.36 8.86 -15.66
CA ASN A 436 -7.41 9.08 -17.10
C ASN A 436 -6.42 10.16 -17.47
N ASP A 437 -5.32 9.78 -18.11
CA ASP A 437 -4.31 10.72 -18.56
C ASP A 437 -4.90 11.60 -19.68
N PRO A 438 -4.96 12.92 -19.49
CA PRO A 438 -5.58 13.82 -20.45
C PRO A 438 -4.76 13.99 -21.75
N GLU A 439 -3.49 13.63 -21.74
CA GLU A 439 -2.58 13.77 -22.88
C GLU A 439 -2.51 12.50 -23.71
N THR A 440 -2.30 11.35 -23.06
CA THR A 440 -2.20 10.06 -23.75
C THR A 440 -3.57 9.41 -23.96
N HIS A 441 -4.62 9.94 -23.31
CA HIS A 441 -5.98 9.37 -23.28
C HIS A 441 -6.03 7.92 -22.79
N GLU A 442 -5.08 7.55 -21.94
CA GLU A 442 -4.99 6.24 -21.35
C GLU A 442 -5.57 6.21 -19.93
N LEU A 443 -6.20 5.11 -19.58
CA LEU A 443 -6.55 4.80 -18.22
C LEU A 443 -5.32 4.18 -17.54
N VAL A 444 -4.56 4.96 -16.77
CA VAL A 444 -3.40 4.50 -16.04
C VAL A 444 -3.83 4.02 -14.66
N VAL A 445 -3.47 2.79 -14.30
CA VAL A 445 -3.73 2.19 -12.99
C VAL A 445 -2.40 1.95 -12.29
N SER A 446 -2.31 2.41 -11.04
CA SER A 446 -1.12 2.29 -10.20
C SER A 446 -1.41 1.41 -8.99
N GLY A 447 -0.47 0.57 -8.62
CA GLY A 447 -0.52 -0.33 -7.47
C GLY A 447 0.87 -0.52 -6.84
N MET A 448 0.93 -1.35 -5.82
CA MET A 448 2.17 -1.61 -5.08
C MET A 448 3.18 -2.41 -5.90
N GLY A 449 2.75 -3.20 -6.89
CA GLY A 449 3.61 -3.99 -7.76
C GLY A 449 2.85 -4.78 -8.81
N GLU A 450 3.58 -5.58 -9.56
CA GLU A 450 3.04 -6.37 -10.68
C GLU A 450 1.96 -7.36 -10.23
N GLN A 451 2.21 -8.12 -9.17
CA GLN A 451 1.23 -9.08 -8.64
C GLN A 451 -0.03 -8.39 -8.12
N HIS A 452 0.10 -7.16 -7.60
CA HIS A 452 -1.06 -6.39 -7.18
C HIS A 452 -1.97 -6.06 -8.37
N LEU A 453 -1.40 -5.53 -9.47
CA LEU A 453 -2.19 -5.22 -10.67
C LEU A 453 -2.75 -6.49 -11.34
N ASP A 454 -2.05 -7.62 -11.28
CA ASP A 454 -2.58 -8.92 -11.73
C ASP A 454 -3.83 -9.34 -10.95
N VAL A 455 -3.84 -9.13 -9.63
CA VAL A 455 -5.03 -9.38 -8.79
C VAL A 455 -6.15 -8.43 -9.17
N VAL A 456 -5.87 -7.15 -9.44
CA VAL A 456 -6.87 -6.18 -9.92
C VAL A 456 -7.52 -6.67 -11.22
N VAL A 457 -6.72 -7.10 -12.20
CA VAL A 457 -7.21 -7.66 -13.48
C VAL A 457 -8.09 -8.90 -13.26
N SER A 458 -7.63 -9.82 -12.41
CA SER A 458 -8.39 -11.04 -12.07
C SER A 458 -9.72 -10.71 -11.38
N LYS A 459 -9.73 -9.76 -10.44
CA LYS A 459 -10.94 -9.32 -9.73
C LYS A 459 -11.91 -8.59 -10.66
N LEU A 460 -11.43 -7.77 -11.61
CA LEU A 460 -12.27 -7.14 -12.64
C LEU A 460 -13.00 -8.20 -13.47
N LYS A 461 -12.29 -9.25 -13.88
CA LYS A 461 -12.90 -10.37 -14.61
C LYS A 461 -13.88 -11.16 -13.73
N ALA A 462 -13.49 -11.54 -12.52
CA ALA A 462 -14.29 -12.43 -11.67
C ALA A 462 -15.54 -11.74 -11.08
N LYS A 463 -15.40 -10.49 -10.59
CA LYS A 463 -16.48 -9.77 -9.91
C LYS A 463 -17.35 -8.92 -10.86
N PHE A 464 -16.74 -8.35 -11.91
CA PHE A 464 -17.41 -7.36 -12.78
C PHE A 464 -17.59 -7.85 -14.22
N ASN A 465 -17.09 -9.05 -14.54
CA ASN A 465 -17.17 -9.66 -15.87
C ASN A 465 -16.60 -8.75 -16.97
N VAL A 466 -15.47 -8.12 -16.70
CA VAL A 466 -14.73 -7.25 -17.62
C VAL A 466 -13.32 -7.78 -17.81
N GLU A 467 -12.94 -8.03 -19.06
CA GLU A 467 -11.57 -8.42 -19.39
C GLU A 467 -10.76 -7.23 -19.87
N VAL A 468 -9.59 -7.05 -19.27
CA VAL A 468 -8.65 -5.97 -19.57
C VAL A 468 -7.27 -6.50 -19.93
N GLU A 469 -6.49 -5.67 -20.61
CA GLU A 469 -5.08 -5.88 -20.93
C GLU A 469 -4.28 -4.73 -20.33
N LEU A 470 -3.13 -5.06 -19.72
CA LEU A 470 -2.18 -4.09 -19.20
C LEU A 470 -1.05 -3.87 -20.22
N LYS A 471 -0.71 -2.61 -20.48
CA LYS A 471 0.42 -2.21 -21.32
C LYS A 471 1.25 -1.15 -20.60
N GLN A 472 2.49 -0.96 -21.04
CA GLN A 472 3.28 0.17 -20.53
C GLN A 472 2.58 1.49 -20.90
N PRO A 473 2.47 2.45 -19.97
CA PRO A 473 1.89 3.76 -20.26
C PRO A 473 2.68 4.49 -21.34
N LYS A 474 1.98 5.17 -22.23
CA LYS A 474 2.62 6.02 -23.24
C LYS A 474 3.30 7.20 -22.53
N VAL A 475 4.45 7.57 -23.07
CA VAL A 475 5.18 8.74 -22.59
C VAL A 475 4.66 9.97 -23.31
N ALA A 476 4.32 11.01 -22.58
CA ALA A 476 3.83 12.26 -23.13
C ALA A 476 5.00 13.11 -23.66
N TYR A 477 5.46 12.80 -24.86
CA TYR A 477 6.46 13.62 -25.56
C TYR A 477 5.89 14.97 -25.98
N ARG A 478 6.77 15.90 -26.37
CA ARG A 478 6.43 17.18 -27.01
C ARG A 478 7.23 17.31 -28.29
N GLU A 479 6.76 18.20 -29.18
CA GLU A 479 7.54 18.66 -30.33
C GLU A 479 7.86 20.12 -30.14
N THR A 480 8.95 20.58 -30.73
CA THR A 480 9.36 21.98 -30.75
C THR A 480 10.08 22.30 -32.04
N ILE A 481 10.47 23.57 -32.26
CA ILE A 481 11.30 24.00 -33.38
C ILE A 481 12.62 24.55 -32.87
N ARG A 482 13.70 24.34 -33.63
CA ARG A 482 15.04 24.86 -33.32
C ARG A 482 15.53 25.86 -34.38
N GLY A 483 14.74 26.07 -35.41
CA GLY A 483 15.02 27.02 -36.50
C GLY A 483 13.85 27.98 -36.71
N ARG A 484 13.96 28.76 -37.77
CA ARG A 484 12.94 29.72 -38.20
C ARG A 484 12.40 29.33 -39.56
N SER A 485 11.15 29.63 -39.82
CA SER A 485 10.56 29.53 -41.16
C SER A 485 9.66 30.71 -41.46
N ASP A 486 9.49 30.99 -42.75
CA ASP A 486 8.63 32.05 -43.26
C ASP A 486 7.82 31.46 -44.42
N VAL A 487 6.52 31.35 -44.27
CA VAL A 487 5.68 30.58 -45.20
C VAL A 487 4.36 31.26 -45.51
N GLU A 488 3.87 31.01 -46.73
CA GLU A 488 2.51 31.34 -47.17
C GLU A 488 1.59 30.14 -46.83
N GLY A 489 0.46 30.45 -46.20
CA GLY A 489 -0.65 29.50 -46.02
C GLY A 489 -1.84 29.99 -46.83
N LYS A 490 -2.22 29.26 -47.88
CA LYS A 490 -3.28 29.68 -48.82
C LYS A 490 -4.37 28.65 -48.92
N HIS A 491 -5.58 29.05 -48.58
CA HIS A 491 -6.78 28.28 -48.79
C HIS A 491 -7.65 28.92 -49.86
N LYS A 492 -7.85 28.21 -50.98
CA LYS A 492 -8.73 28.63 -52.05
C LYS A 492 -9.60 27.47 -52.49
N LYS A 493 -10.92 27.56 -52.28
CA LYS A 493 -11.89 26.56 -52.71
C LYS A 493 -13.04 27.22 -53.44
N GLN A 494 -13.29 26.78 -54.66
CA GLN A 494 -14.45 27.16 -55.45
C GLN A 494 -15.27 25.90 -55.80
N SER A 495 -16.43 25.75 -55.21
CA SER A 495 -17.37 24.66 -55.49
C SER A 495 -18.79 25.24 -55.53
N GLY A 496 -19.26 25.62 -56.71
CA GLY A 496 -20.65 25.92 -57.03
C GLY A 496 -21.46 26.72 -56.00
N GLY A 497 -21.09 28.03 -55.77
CA GLY A 497 -21.69 28.90 -54.76
C GLY A 497 -20.68 29.95 -54.26
N SER A 498 -20.82 30.47 -53.03
CA SER A 498 -19.83 31.35 -52.43
C SER A 498 -18.52 30.59 -52.23
N GLY A 499 -17.39 31.11 -52.77
CA GLY A 499 -16.05 30.54 -52.63
C GLY A 499 -15.51 30.70 -51.21
N GLN A 500 -14.37 30.06 -50.92
CA GLN A 500 -13.60 30.25 -49.69
C GLN A 500 -12.21 30.72 -50.07
N TYR A 501 -11.80 31.85 -49.54
CA TYR A 501 -10.47 32.41 -49.78
C TYR A 501 -9.84 32.93 -48.49
N GLY A 502 -8.65 32.46 -48.16
CA GLY A 502 -7.81 32.97 -47.08
C GLY A 502 -6.33 32.79 -47.44
N ASP A 503 -5.54 33.80 -47.23
CA ASP A 503 -4.12 33.81 -47.54
C ASP A 503 -3.38 34.57 -46.44
N VAL A 504 -2.44 33.88 -45.81
CA VAL A 504 -1.66 34.40 -44.66
C VAL A 504 -0.19 34.10 -44.81
N TRP A 505 0.64 35.07 -44.45
CA TRP A 505 2.10 34.90 -44.35
C TRP A 505 2.50 34.92 -42.89
N ILE A 506 3.13 33.83 -42.43
CA ILE A 506 3.44 33.62 -41.02
C ILE A 506 4.91 33.24 -40.86
N LYS A 507 5.57 33.93 -39.94
CA LYS A 507 6.91 33.55 -39.45
C LYS A 507 6.77 32.70 -38.21
N PHE A 508 7.47 31.58 -38.18
CA PHE A 508 7.59 30.73 -37.02
C PHE A 508 9.01 30.84 -36.47
N GLU A 509 9.11 31.09 -35.16
CA GLU A 509 10.38 31.22 -34.44
C GLU A 509 10.32 30.51 -33.11
N PRO A 510 11.46 29.97 -32.56
CA PRO A 510 11.50 29.43 -31.22
C PRO A 510 11.19 30.48 -30.15
N CYS A 511 10.51 30.11 -29.09
CA CYS A 511 10.32 30.92 -27.88
C CYS A 511 10.36 30.03 -26.63
N ASP A 512 10.39 30.65 -25.45
CA ASP A 512 10.47 29.94 -24.16
C ASP A 512 9.09 29.69 -23.52
N SER A 513 8.01 29.78 -24.31
CA SER A 513 6.65 29.60 -23.85
C SER A 513 6.17 28.14 -24.05
N ASP A 514 5.49 27.59 -23.09
CA ASP A 514 4.84 26.26 -23.23
C ASP A 514 3.58 26.31 -24.12
N ASP A 515 3.05 27.49 -24.37
CA ASP A 515 1.92 27.74 -25.30
C ASP A 515 2.38 28.51 -26.53
N LEU A 516 1.50 28.59 -27.55
CA LEU A 516 1.73 29.38 -28.74
C LEU A 516 1.78 30.87 -28.39
N GLU A 517 2.89 31.55 -28.73
CA GLU A 517 2.93 33.00 -28.77
C GLU A 517 2.45 33.49 -30.14
N PHE A 518 1.35 34.26 -30.18
CA PHE A 518 0.81 34.79 -31.41
C PHE A 518 1.01 36.31 -31.47
N GLU A 519 1.74 36.78 -32.49
CA GLU A 519 2.00 38.19 -32.73
C GLU A 519 1.38 38.64 -34.04
N ILE A 520 0.85 39.85 -34.03
CA ILE A 520 0.25 40.51 -35.22
C ILE A 520 1.12 41.66 -35.63
N ALA A 521 1.76 41.54 -36.80
CA ALA A 521 2.61 42.55 -37.41
C ALA A 521 2.10 42.99 -38.78
N VAL A 522 0.81 42.82 -39.06
CA VAL A 522 0.19 43.17 -40.37
C VAL A 522 0.19 44.66 -40.57
N VAL A 523 0.71 45.12 -41.72
CA VAL A 523 0.75 46.50 -42.13
C VAL A 523 -0.16 46.72 -43.34
N GLY A 524 -0.81 47.88 -43.41
CA GLY A 524 -1.62 48.25 -44.55
C GLY A 524 -2.97 47.57 -44.74
N GLY A 525 -3.37 46.71 -43.74
CA GLY A 525 -4.68 46.06 -43.79
C GLY A 525 -4.79 44.90 -44.80
N SER A 526 -3.68 44.26 -45.16
CA SER A 526 -3.62 43.14 -46.08
C SER A 526 -4.44 41.93 -45.56
N VAL A 527 -4.56 41.78 -44.26
CA VAL A 527 -5.50 40.91 -43.58
C VAL A 527 -6.43 41.75 -42.71
N PRO A 528 -7.77 41.72 -42.91
CA PRO A 528 -8.71 42.44 -42.07
C PRO A 528 -8.68 41.99 -40.63
N LYS A 529 -8.73 42.93 -39.66
CA LYS A 529 -8.61 42.65 -38.22
C LYS A 529 -9.62 41.61 -37.68
N GLN A 530 -10.81 41.55 -38.28
CA GLN A 530 -11.83 40.62 -37.92
C GLN A 530 -11.41 39.12 -38.09
N PHE A 531 -10.40 38.84 -38.94
CA PHE A 531 -9.92 37.47 -39.19
C PHE A 531 -8.70 37.09 -38.34
N PHE A 532 -8.10 38.01 -37.58
CA PHE A 532 -6.96 37.70 -36.69
C PHE A 532 -7.30 36.61 -35.68
N PRO A 533 -8.48 36.64 -34.98
CA PRO A 533 -8.85 35.56 -34.07
C PRO A 533 -9.01 34.19 -34.76
N ALA A 534 -9.44 34.19 -36.02
CA ALA A 534 -9.57 32.95 -36.80
C ALA A 534 -8.20 32.36 -37.16
N VAL A 535 -7.22 33.20 -37.50
CA VAL A 535 -5.83 32.78 -37.73
C VAL A 535 -5.23 32.19 -36.45
N GLU A 536 -5.34 32.92 -35.35
CA GLU A 536 -4.85 32.44 -34.05
C GLU A 536 -5.49 31.10 -33.66
N LYS A 537 -6.82 30.98 -33.77
CA LYS A 537 -7.53 29.74 -33.51
C LYS A 537 -7.05 28.60 -34.42
N GLY A 538 -6.78 28.87 -35.69
CA GLY A 538 -6.22 27.90 -36.63
C GLY A 538 -4.85 27.37 -36.18
N LEU A 539 -3.97 28.24 -35.72
CA LEU A 539 -2.65 27.89 -35.20
C LEU A 539 -2.76 27.11 -33.87
N ARG A 540 -3.59 27.58 -32.93
CA ARG A 540 -3.83 26.90 -31.65
C ARG A 540 -4.43 25.51 -31.81
N ASP A 541 -5.25 25.28 -32.81
CA ASP A 541 -5.73 23.93 -33.13
C ASP A 541 -4.62 23.07 -33.77
N SER A 542 -3.70 23.68 -34.51
CA SER A 542 -2.62 22.97 -35.19
C SER A 542 -1.49 22.55 -34.25
N ILE A 543 -1.15 23.33 -33.22
CA ILE A 543 -0.09 22.98 -32.25
C ILE A 543 -0.42 21.72 -31.43
N LYS A 544 -1.69 21.32 -31.37
CA LYS A 544 -2.10 20.11 -30.65
C LYS A 544 -1.54 18.83 -31.26
N ARG A 545 -1.13 18.86 -32.52
CA ARG A 545 -0.61 17.70 -33.24
C ARG A 545 0.55 18.13 -34.16
N GLY A 546 1.76 17.83 -33.73
CA GLY A 546 3.00 18.13 -34.44
C GLY A 546 3.26 17.23 -35.63
N PRO A 547 4.17 17.62 -36.53
CA PRO A 547 4.44 16.90 -37.76
C PRO A 547 5.40 15.73 -37.64
N LEU A 548 6.13 15.55 -36.52
CA LEU A 548 7.11 14.48 -36.36
C LEU A 548 6.45 13.17 -35.93
N ALA A 549 5.72 13.20 -34.84
CA ALA A 549 5.14 12.03 -34.21
C ALA A 549 3.73 12.30 -33.65
N GLY A 550 3.13 13.45 -34.00
CA GLY A 550 1.78 13.81 -33.59
C GLY A 550 1.64 14.31 -32.16
N TYR A 551 2.74 14.60 -31.46
CA TYR A 551 2.70 15.17 -30.12
C TYR A 551 2.45 16.69 -30.15
N PRO A 552 1.93 17.28 -29.04
CA PRO A 552 1.74 18.72 -28.98
C PRO A 552 3.03 19.52 -29.22
N VAL A 553 2.93 20.62 -29.98
CA VAL A 553 4.06 21.51 -30.28
C VAL A 553 4.12 22.62 -29.26
N VAL A 554 5.27 22.85 -28.65
CA VAL A 554 5.53 23.87 -27.63
C VAL A 554 6.72 24.74 -28.05
N GLY A 555 6.90 25.88 -27.42
CA GLY A 555 8.05 26.76 -27.69
C GLY A 555 8.02 27.42 -29.06
N VAL A 556 6.82 27.78 -29.55
CA VAL A 556 6.65 28.38 -30.90
C VAL A 556 6.00 29.73 -30.81
N LYS A 557 6.67 30.71 -31.39
CA LYS A 557 6.12 32.06 -31.69
C LYS A 557 5.72 32.11 -33.16
N ALA A 558 4.48 32.52 -33.42
CA ALA A 558 3.95 32.72 -34.75
C ALA A 558 3.62 34.20 -34.99
N THR A 559 4.27 34.85 -35.93
CA THR A 559 4.03 36.26 -36.31
C THR A 559 3.30 36.33 -37.63
N LEU A 560 2.03 36.73 -37.59
CA LEU A 560 1.26 37.08 -38.80
C LEU A 560 1.67 38.47 -39.27
N TYR A 561 2.29 38.57 -40.46
CA TYR A 561 2.81 39.84 -40.90
C TYR A 561 2.23 40.31 -42.26
N ASP A 562 1.70 39.39 -43.10
CA ASP A 562 1.09 39.72 -44.38
C ASP A 562 0.01 38.71 -44.78
N GLY A 563 -0.74 38.98 -45.83
CA GLY A 563 -1.75 38.10 -46.39
C GLY A 563 -2.57 38.77 -47.48
N LYS A 564 -3.60 38.06 -47.95
CA LYS A 564 -4.56 38.58 -48.94
C LYS A 564 -5.97 38.11 -48.57
N TYR A 565 -6.93 38.98 -48.85
CA TYR A 565 -8.35 38.65 -48.71
C TYR A 565 -9.12 38.91 -49.99
N HIS A 566 -10.26 38.25 -50.13
CA HIS A 566 -11.21 38.48 -51.21
C HIS A 566 -12.50 39.06 -50.63
N PRO A 567 -13.02 40.20 -51.16
CA PRO A 567 -14.14 40.90 -50.54
C PRO A 567 -15.41 40.06 -50.35
N VAL A 568 -15.61 39.03 -51.16
CA VAL A 568 -16.82 38.17 -51.15
C VAL A 568 -16.54 36.79 -50.57
N ASP A 569 -15.39 36.18 -50.89
CA ASP A 569 -15.11 34.77 -50.56
C ASP A 569 -14.30 34.58 -49.28
N SER A 570 -13.85 35.67 -48.68
CA SER A 570 -13.11 35.56 -47.40
C SER A 570 -14.05 35.48 -46.22
N ASN A 571 -13.79 34.47 -45.35
CA ASN A 571 -14.51 34.21 -44.11
C ASN A 571 -13.56 33.63 -43.04
N GLU A 572 -14.04 33.56 -41.80
CA GLU A 572 -13.25 33.06 -40.68
C GLU A 572 -12.73 31.63 -40.90
N MET A 573 -13.55 30.73 -41.49
CA MET A 573 -13.15 29.36 -41.75
C MET A 573 -12.00 29.30 -42.78
N ALA A 574 -12.04 30.14 -43.83
CA ALA A 574 -10.99 30.21 -44.84
C ALA A 574 -9.66 30.66 -44.23
N PHE A 575 -9.65 31.70 -43.36
CA PHE A 575 -8.46 32.15 -42.68
C PHE A 575 -7.96 31.16 -41.62
N LYS A 576 -8.85 30.50 -40.88
CA LYS A 576 -8.51 29.40 -40.00
C LYS A 576 -7.77 28.27 -40.74
N THR A 577 -8.33 27.84 -41.89
CA THR A 577 -7.72 26.81 -42.74
C THR A 577 -6.39 27.27 -43.35
N ALA A 578 -6.28 28.54 -43.77
CA ALA A 578 -5.04 29.09 -44.26
C ALA A 578 -3.93 29.08 -43.22
N ALA A 579 -4.25 29.42 -41.95
CA ALA A 579 -3.33 29.33 -40.83
C ALA A 579 -2.86 27.88 -40.55
N GLN A 580 -3.76 26.93 -40.63
CA GLN A 580 -3.43 25.50 -40.49
C GLN A 580 -2.51 25.00 -41.60
N LEU A 581 -2.71 25.49 -42.87
CA LEU A 581 -1.84 25.19 -44.00
C LEU A 581 -0.45 25.82 -43.81
N ALA A 582 -0.39 27.08 -43.31
CA ALA A 582 0.87 27.74 -42.98
C ALA A 582 1.65 26.95 -41.91
N PHE A 583 0.98 26.51 -40.83
CA PHE A 583 1.61 25.70 -39.81
C PHE A 583 2.17 24.38 -40.36
N LYS A 584 1.36 23.66 -41.14
CA LYS A 584 1.75 22.39 -41.76
C LYS A 584 2.95 22.54 -42.73
N ALA A 585 3.08 23.67 -43.39
CA ALA A 585 4.20 23.97 -44.27
C ALA A 585 5.43 24.51 -43.52
N GLY A 586 5.23 25.32 -42.49
CA GLY A 586 6.28 26.07 -41.80
C GLY A 586 7.01 25.24 -40.72
N ILE A 587 6.32 24.51 -39.92
CA ILE A 587 6.95 23.75 -38.82
C ILE A 587 7.98 22.73 -39.30
N PRO A 588 7.77 21.94 -40.36
CA PRO A 588 8.79 21.06 -40.89
C PRO A 588 10.07 21.80 -41.38
N GLN A 589 9.94 23.02 -41.89
CA GLN A 589 11.07 23.85 -42.34
C GLN A 589 11.84 24.49 -41.19
N ALA A 590 11.19 24.64 -40.02
CA ALA A 590 11.78 25.28 -38.84
C ALA A 590 12.62 24.30 -37.97
N LYS A 591 13.13 23.23 -38.55
CA LYS A 591 13.92 22.18 -37.85
C LYS A 591 13.22 21.64 -36.61
N PRO A 592 12.13 20.91 -36.77
CA PRO A 592 11.38 20.36 -35.63
C PRO A 592 12.23 19.36 -34.87
N ALA A 593 12.08 19.33 -33.55
CA ALA A 593 12.76 18.42 -32.61
C ALA A 593 11.76 17.80 -31.68
N LEU A 594 12.04 16.59 -31.23
CA LEU A 594 11.26 15.89 -30.22
C LEU A 594 11.83 16.20 -28.82
N LEU A 595 10.96 16.50 -27.89
CA LEU A 595 11.27 16.69 -26.49
C LEU A 595 10.79 15.50 -25.67
N GLU A 596 11.66 14.96 -24.82
CA GLU A 596 11.31 13.92 -23.86
C GLU A 596 11.11 14.49 -22.45
N PRO A 597 10.11 13.99 -21.69
CA PRO A 597 9.94 14.39 -20.30
C PRO A 597 11.01 13.75 -19.43
N VAL A 598 11.64 14.57 -18.59
CA VAL A 598 12.63 14.17 -17.58
C VAL A 598 12.06 14.43 -16.20
N GLY A 599 12.26 13.49 -15.29
CA GLY A 599 11.81 13.61 -13.90
C GLY A 599 12.95 13.47 -12.91
N THR A 600 12.69 13.95 -11.70
CA THR A 600 13.57 13.83 -10.54
C THR A 600 13.26 12.55 -9.78
N LEU A 601 14.24 11.66 -9.74
CA LEU A 601 14.22 10.42 -8.97
C LEU A 601 14.86 10.67 -7.60
N LYS A 602 14.17 10.23 -6.52
CA LYS A 602 14.74 10.09 -5.18
C LYS A 602 14.61 8.66 -4.75
N ALA A 603 15.71 7.91 -4.77
CA ALA A 603 15.75 6.50 -4.42
C ALA A 603 16.42 6.33 -3.05
N THR A 604 15.68 5.82 -2.06
CA THR A 604 16.18 5.49 -0.73
C THR A 604 16.51 4.02 -0.66
N VAL A 605 17.77 3.68 -0.43
CA VAL A 605 18.29 2.32 -0.53
C VAL A 605 19.30 2.02 0.59
N PRO A 606 19.50 0.74 0.98
CA PRO A 606 20.59 0.38 1.89
C PRO A 606 21.96 0.81 1.32
N ASP A 607 22.87 1.20 2.20
CA ASP A 607 24.23 1.61 1.86
C ASP A 607 24.90 0.64 0.87
N ALA A 608 24.76 -0.66 1.13
CA ALA A 608 25.34 -1.72 0.29
C ALA A 608 24.83 -1.72 -1.17
N ASN A 609 23.62 -1.21 -1.41
CA ASN A 609 22.98 -1.22 -2.74
C ASN A 609 23.11 0.11 -3.49
N MET A 610 23.68 1.15 -2.87
CA MET A 610 23.81 2.47 -3.47
C MET A 610 24.55 2.44 -4.81
N GLY A 611 25.66 1.70 -4.88
CA GLY A 611 26.44 1.57 -6.11
C GLY A 611 25.65 0.95 -7.27
N ASP A 612 24.86 -0.08 -7.00
CA ASP A 612 24.03 -0.76 -7.98
C ASP A 612 22.96 0.17 -8.54
N VAL A 613 22.32 0.96 -7.66
CA VAL A 613 21.29 1.94 -8.07
C VAL A 613 21.88 3.06 -8.92
N MET A 614 23.05 3.58 -8.54
CA MET A 614 23.75 4.58 -9.35
C MET A 614 24.13 4.03 -10.73
N GLY A 615 24.61 2.79 -10.79
CA GLY A 615 24.91 2.09 -12.03
C GLY A 615 23.68 1.95 -12.93
N GLU A 616 22.55 1.58 -12.36
CA GLU A 616 21.29 1.46 -13.10
C GLU A 616 20.74 2.81 -13.56
N VAL A 617 20.83 3.87 -12.76
CA VAL A 617 20.46 5.23 -13.16
C VAL A 617 21.27 5.67 -14.39
N ASN A 618 22.57 5.44 -14.39
CA ASN A 618 23.43 5.77 -15.54
C ASN A 618 23.05 4.94 -16.79
N LYS A 619 22.76 3.65 -16.63
CA LYS A 619 22.30 2.78 -17.72
C LYS A 619 20.98 3.26 -18.33
N ARG A 620 20.10 3.86 -17.51
CA ARG A 620 18.83 4.48 -17.92
C ARG A 620 18.98 5.93 -18.39
N ARG A 621 20.15 6.32 -18.83
CA ARG A 621 20.45 7.68 -19.31
C ARG A 621 20.23 8.75 -18.24
N GLY A 622 20.13 8.36 -16.97
CA GLY A 622 19.94 9.28 -15.86
C GLY A 622 21.25 9.96 -15.46
N ARG A 623 21.11 11.10 -14.81
CA ARG A 623 22.21 11.89 -14.24
C ARG A 623 22.06 11.97 -12.74
N VAL A 624 22.99 11.38 -12.00
CA VAL A 624 23.01 11.49 -10.53
C VAL A 624 23.35 12.93 -10.13
N LEU A 625 22.51 13.53 -9.29
CA LEU A 625 22.66 14.90 -8.80
C LEU A 625 23.35 14.97 -7.45
N GLY A 626 23.06 13.98 -6.57
CA GLY A 626 23.59 13.95 -5.22
C GLY A 626 23.27 12.67 -4.48
N MET A 627 23.87 12.56 -3.30
CA MET A 627 23.67 11.46 -2.37
C MET A 627 23.63 12.02 -0.96
N ASN A 628 22.69 11.58 -0.16
CA ASN A 628 22.51 11.99 1.22
C ASN A 628 22.30 10.78 2.12
N ALA A 629 22.95 10.76 3.28
CA ALA A 629 22.70 9.73 4.28
C ALA A 629 21.27 9.88 4.84
N ALA A 630 20.61 8.74 5.05
CA ALA A 630 19.34 8.64 5.74
C ALA A 630 19.46 7.76 6.99
N GLU A 631 18.44 7.78 7.83
CA GLU A 631 18.44 6.98 9.05
C GLU A 631 18.46 5.48 8.77
N GLY A 632 18.98 4.70 9.72
CA GLY A 632 18.95 3.23 9.67
C GLY A 632 19.85 2.61 8.60
N GLY A 633 21.00 3.22 8.26
CA GLY A 633 21.96 2.68 7.27
C GLY A 633 21.45 2.78 5.84
N MET A 634 20.59 3.75 5.58
CA MET A 634 20.04 4.02 4.26
C MET A 634 20.72 5.24 3.61
N GLN A 635 20.70 5.28 2.28
CA GLN A 635 21.16 6.41 1.46
C GLN A 635 20.05 6.87 0.52
N ILE A 636 19.96 8.17 0.28
CA ILE A 636 19.07 8.75 -0.71
C ILE A 636 19.94 9.13 -1.91
N VAL A 637 19.66 8.50 -3.05
CA VAL A 637 20.25 8.85 -4.35
C VAL A 637 19.27 9.75 -5.09
N GLU A 638 19.68 10.97 -5.38
CA GLU A 638 18.92 11.92 -6.19
C GLU A 638 19.47 11.95 -7.61
N ALA A 639 18.58 11.82 -8.58
CA ALA A 639 18.97 11.79 -10.00
C ALA A 639 17.86 12.34 -10.90
N GLU A 640 18.24 12.87 -12.06
CA GLU A 640 17.32 13.13 -13.16
C GLU A 640 17.33 11.97 -14.14
N VAL A 641 16.15 11.48 -14.51
CA VAL A 641 16.01 10.33 -15.41
C VAL A 641 14.89 10.60 -16.41
N PRO A 642 15.05 10.25 -17.71
CA PRO A 642 13.96 10.32 -18.67
C PRO A 642 12.80 9.40 -18.27
N MET A 643 11.55 9.89 -18.33
CA MET A 643 10.37 9.12 -17.92
C MET A 643 10.23 7.81 -18.70
N ALA A 644 10.63 7.79 -19.98
CA ALA A 644 10.60 6.58 -20.81
C ALA A 644 11.44 5.42 -20.26
N GLU A 645 12.45 5.72 -19.43
CA GLU A 645 13.36 4.72 -18.86
C GLU A 645 12.92 4.21 -17.48
N MET A 646 11.80 4.74 -16.94
CA MET A 646 11.34 4.43 -15.58
C MET A 646 10.35 3.27 -15.50
N ALA A 647 9.86 2.74 -16.61
CA ALA A 647 8.73 1.81 -16.66
C ALA A 647 8.89 0.55 -15.77
N ASP A 648 10.10 0.00 -15.69
CA ASP A 648 10.44 -1.21 -14.91
C ASP A 648 11.37 -0.92 -13.72
N PHE A 649 11.59 0.34 -13.38
CA PHE A 649 12.50 0.73 -12.31
C PHE A 649 12.07 0.20 -10.94
N SER A 650 10.76 0.09 -10.68
CA SER A 650 10.23 -0.49 -9.45
C SER A 650 10.58 -1.98 -9.29
N ILE A 651 10.62 -2.73 -10.40
CA ILE A 651 11.02 -4.14 -10.42
C ILE A 651 12.50 -4.26 -10.09
N PHE A 652 13.34 -3.44 -10.75
CA PHE A 652 14.77 -3.38 -10.46
C PHE A 652 15.04 -3.04 -8.98
N MET A 653 14.37 -2.01 -8.44
CA MET A 653 14.53 -1.60 -7.05
C MET A 653 14.24 -2.73 -6.06
N ARG A 654 13.17 -3.48 -6.29
CA ARG A 654 12.83 -4.64 -5.46
C ARG A 654 13.85 -5.75 -5.53
N GLN A 655 14.32 -6.07 -6.72
CA GLN A 655 15.31 -7.13 -6.93
C GLN A 655 16.65 -6.75 -6.29
N CYS A 656 17.14 -5.56 -6.56
CA CYS A 656 18.42 -5.06 -6.07
C CYS A 656 18.45 -4.96 -4.54
N THR A 657 17.41 -4.39 -3.91
CA THR A 657 17.35 -4.12 -2.48
C THR A 657 16.61 -5.19 -1.68
N GLN A 658 16.18 -6.27 -2.32
CA GLN A 658 15.31 -7.30 -1.74
C GLN A 658 14.03 -6.72 -1.13
N GLY A 659 13.53 -5.59 -1.68
CA GLY A 659 12.34 -4.90 -1.20
C GLY A 659 12.57 -3.92 -0.04
N ARG A 660 13.82 -3.66 0.39
CA ARG A 660 14.14 -2.65 1.41
C ARG A 660 14.11 -1.23 0.86
N GLY A 661 14.43 -1.06 -0.43
CA GLY A 661 14.45 0.25 -1.08
C GLY A 661 13.08 0.71 -1.54
N PHE A 662 12.92 2.02 -1.57
CA PHE A 662 11.75 2.70 -2.15
C PHE A 662 12.18 3.95 -2.89
N PHE A 663 11.31 4.47 -3.75
CA PHE A 663 11.63 5.68 -4.50
C PHE A 663 10.39 6.54 -4.76
N SER A 664 10.62 7.81 -5.00
CA SER A 664 9.67 8.73 -5.62
C SER A 664 10.24 9.21 -6.94
N PHE A 665 9.35 9.52 -7.88
CA PHE A 665 9.69 10.03 -9.20
C PHE A 665 8.66 11.08 -9.61
N GLU A 666 9.13 12.31 -9.87
CA GLU A 666 8.28 13.44 -10.19
C GLU A 666 8.74 14.09 -11.49
N PHE A 667 7.80 14.51 -12.33
CA PHE A 667 8.11 15.27 -13.55
C PHE A 667 8.82 16.57 -13.18
N GLU A 668 9.89 16.90 -13.89
CA GLU A 668 10.65 18.14 -13.71
C GLU A 668 10.52 19.07 -14.90
N ARG A 669 10.90 18.60 -16.10
CA ARG A 669 10.93 19.41 -17.32
C ARG A 669 10.99 18.56 -18.59
N TYR A 670 10.89 19.23 -19.71
CA TYR A 670 11.17 18.65 -21.03
C TYR A 670 12.60 18.96 -21.49
N GLU A 671 13.27 18.00 -22.09
CA GLU A 671 14.61 18.14 -22.71
C GLU A 671 14.61 17.56 -24.14
N ASP A 672 15.59 17.97 -24.96
CA ASP A 672 15.75 17.42 -26.31
C ASP A 672 16.00 15.91 -26.26
N ALA A 673 15.17 15.12 -26.92
CA ALA A 673 15.35 13.69 -27.02
C ALA A 673 16.60 13.39 -27.88
N PRO A 674 17.48 12.44 -27.46
CA PRO A 674 18.59 11.99 -28.28
C PRO A 674 18.10 11.49 -29.65
N ALA A 675 18.89 11.71 -30.70
CA ALA A 675 18.49 11.39 -32.07
C ALA A 675 17.99 9.94 -32.26
N GLN A 676 18.61 8.97 -31.57
CA GLN A 676 18.21 7.56 -31.64
C GLN A 676 16.84 7.31 -30.99
N VAL A 677 16.53 8.03 -29.87
CA VAL A 677 15.25 7.93 -29.18
C VAL A 677 14.17 8.60 -30.03
N ALA A 678 14.44 9.83 -30.52
CA ALA A 678 13.52 10.55 -31.37
C ALA A 678 13.15 9.74 -32.64
N GLN A 679 14.11 9.10 -33.28
CA GLN A 679 13.85 8.28 -34.46
C GLN A 679 12.93 7.10 -34.12
N LYS A 680 13.18 6.36 -33.02
CA LYS A 680 12.32 5.24 -32.58
C LYS A 680 10.88 5.69 -32.30
N VAL A 681 10.72 6.82 -31.62
CA VAL A 681 9.40 7.36 -31.29
C VAL A 681 8.63 7.77 -32.57
N ILE A 682 9.32 8.42 -33.51
CA ILE A 682 8.72 8.83 -34.79
C ILE A 682 8.33 7.63 -35.63
N GLU A 683 9.16 6.59 -35.68
CA GLU A 683 8.87 5.34 -36.40
C GLU A 683 7.66 4.60 -35.78
N ALA A 684 7.60 4.55 -34.44
CA ALA A 684 6.49 3.94 -33.73
C ALA A 684 5.16 4.69 -33.97
N ALA A 685 5.19 6.05 -33.94
CA ALA A 685 4.03 6.86 -34.21
C ALA A 685 3.50 6.68 -35.64
N LYS A 686 4.38 6.56 -36.64
CA LYS A 686 3.99 6.26 -38.03
C LYS A 686 3.35 4.90 -38.19
N ALA A 687 3.86 3.90 -37.47
CA ALA A 687 3.30 2.54 -37.51
C ALA A 687 1.91 2.42 -36.84
N GLU A 688 1.56 3.33 -35.93
CA GLU A 688 0.21 3.42 -35.33
C GLU A 688 -0.81 4.15 -36.25
N GLU A 689 -0.33 4.98 -37.21
CA GLU A 689 -1.19 5.69 -38.18
C GLU A 689 -1.58 4.85 -39.40
N ASP A 690 -0.74 3.84 -39.78
CA ASP A 690 -0.99 2.89 -40.86
C ASP A 690 -1.88 1.71 -40.39
#